data_4aa19c65c786468ae72bdfbfa494e56a
#
_entry.id   4aa19c65c786468ae72bdfbfa494e56a
#
_cell.length_a   1.000
_cell.length_b   1.000
_cell.length_c   1.000
_cell.angle_alpha   90.00
_cell.angle_beta   90.00
_cell.angle_gamma   90.00
#
_symmetry.space_group_name_H-M   'P 1'
#
loop_
_entity.id
_entity.type
_entity.pdbx_description
1 polymer ?
#
loop_
_entity_poly.entity_id
_entity_poly.type
_entity_poly.pdbx_seq_one_letter_code
_entity_poly.pdbx_strand_id
1 'polypeptide(L)'
;MKVNIKQIIVGILCLLISVVSLAQSKKSVEIILPSTSVPRIKFGAERLQKALEAAGYNTSFIDFSRKHNRKKGVKQISLSLDTTIKIPKEGFILKANNQLTTXTASDPTGVLYGTLELADRIATTKELPQLLDITDAPEMVLRGQXIGLQKPYYLPGRDVYEYPXTPETFPWFYDKQLWVQVLDSMVNNRMNSLYLWNGHPFASLVKLKDYPYAVEVSEETFKKNEEIFTFLTQEADKRGIWVIQMFYNIIVSKPFAEKHNLKTQERERPIIPIIADYTRKSIAAFVEKYPNVGLMVCLGEAMEGVGNDDIEWFTKTIIPGVQDGLKALGKKEEPPIVLRAHDTDAPSVMKAALPLYKNLYTVAKFNGEALTYQRPRGAWAELHQTLSNLGSVHIENVHILANLEPFRYASPKFIQESVIGMHEVMGGNGLHLYPQASYWDWPYSADRVKNGDRLLQIERDWMWYKAWSRYAWKAKRDRRAEIDFWCAQLGHRFGLSKQDANNILIAYEETGEIAPKLLRRFGITDGNRQTLTLGMLMSQLINPYRFGLFELLYECEAPEGEMLITYADKEWNGVPHVGETPVQVIQDVKDHADKAVKAIDAVAAKVSTDKEEFERIRSDVYAYKALAYHFAYKAQAALYVLRYKYSEDLTDLEKALPLLEKSVAYYKELAQLTKETYLYANSMQTQQRKIPLRGANGNYKHWTEVLLPFEKELSHFKHKLDSLKNNNQVKEVAITPLKNASVKLQGDYSWYTIDSLAQPFVDTLVSIKAYSKELKGLKGVQMKWASQIKNGTSLTFTVQKPVKVLVGFFQPQRAAFKRDTTFLKAPELETNASANDYGQAETKIANAIVIPGLPQLHIHSYDFKAGTNTLKLANGVALILGFIDAEAPLQMHDAGLYESGNRKQVDWLFE
;
A
#
# COMPACT_ATOMS: atom_id res chain seq x y z
N MET A 1 -82.16 28.90 -16.93
CA MET A 1 -81.54 28.52 -15.64
C MET A 1 -80.38 29.40 -15.32
N LYS A 2 -80.56 30.46 -14.49
CA LYS A 2 -79.47 31.38 -14.11
C LYS A 2 -78.66 30.74 -12.96
N VAL A 3 -77.53 30.20 -13.25
CA VAL A 3 -76.61 29.67 -12.21
C VAL A 3 -76.04 30.87 -11.47
N ASN A 4 -76.24 30.87 -10.17
CA ASN A 4 -75.90 31.98 -9.31
C ASN A 4 -74.34 31.99 -9.09
N ILE A 5 -73.66 32.95 -9.68
CA ILE A 5 -72.23 33.12 -9.66
C ILE A 5 -71.69 33.14 -8.20
N LYS A 6 -72.46 33.61 -7.24
CA LYS A 6 -72.11 33.62 -5.83
C LYS A 6 -71.99 32.22 -5.22
N GLN A 7 -72.73 31.24 -5.68
CA GLN A 7 -72.71 29.86 -5.22
C GLN A 7 -71.46 29.16 -5.80
N ILE A 8 -71.06 29.51 -7.02
CA ILE A 8 -69.86 28.96 -7.64
C ILE A 8 -68.63 29.50 -6.93
N ILE A 9 -68.60 30.81 -6.60
CA ILE A 9 -67.50 31.45 -5.89
C ILE A 9 -67.32 30.88 -4.46
N VAL A 10 -68.41 30.64 -3.77
CA VAL A 10 -68.41 30.03 -2.43
C VAL A 10 -67.93 28.55 -2.53
N GLY A 11 -68.39 27.80 -3.55
CA GLY A 11 -67.92 26.44 -3.79
C GLY A 11 -66.44 26.36 -4.10
N ILE A 12 -65.89 27.28 -4.91
CA ILE A 12 -64.51 27.34 -5.27
C ILE A 12 -63.68 27.78 -4.04
N LEU A 13 -64.19 28.72 -3.23
CA LEU A 13 -63.49 29.16 -2.00
C LEU A 13 -63.46 28.04 -0.95
N CYS A 14 -64.52 27.25 -0.83
CA CYS A 14 -64.52 26.08 0.07
C CYS A 14 -63.66 24.97 -0.43
N LEU A 15 -63.54 24.78 -1.76
CA LEU A 15 -62.57 23.82 -2.32
C LEU A 15 -61.12 24.29 -2.12
N LEU A 16 -60.84 25.59 -2.29
CA LEU A 16 -59.53 26.18 -2.05
C LEU A 16 -59.16 26.11 -0.56
N ILE A 17 -60.11 26.32 0.33
CA ILE A 17 -59.89 26.19 1.77
C ILE A 17 -59.70 24.74 2.17
N SER A 18 -60.37 23.78 1.54
CA SER A 18 -60.16 22.38 1.82
C SER A 18 -58.84 21.85 1.20
N VAL A 19 -58.35 22.47 0.11
CA VAL A 19 -57.01 22.14 -0.44
C VAL A 19 -55.91 22.75 0.42
N VAL A 20 -56.15 23.92 1.02
CA VAL A 20 -55.16 24.55 1.91
C VAL A 20 -55.18 23.88 3.30
N SER A 21 -56.24 23.24 3.72
CA SER A 21 -56.29 22.52 5.00
C SER A 21 -55.78 21.08 4.90
N LEU A 22 -55.32 20.66 3.71
CA LEU A 22 -54.61 19.40 3.52
C LEU A 22 -53.07 19.58 3.52
N ALA A 23 -52.56 20.69 4.05
CA ALA A 23 -51.17 20.75 4.47
C ALA A 23 -51.11 19.81 5.68
N GLN A 24 -50.66 18.59 5.44
CA GLN A 24 -50.39 17.59 6.50
C GLN A 24 -49.58 18.28 7.60
N SER A 25 -50.13 18.31 8.80
CA SER A 25 -49.35 18.76 9.97
C SER A 25 -48.12 17.90 10.05
N LYS A 26 -46.93 18.52 10.00
CA LYS A 26 -45.69 17.81 10.11
C LYS A 26 -45.66 17.02 11.41
N LYS A 27 -45.34 15.73 11.34
CA LYS A 27 -45.18 14.89 12.51
C LYS A 27 -44.02 15.41 13.36
N SER A 28 -44.21 15.48 14.66
CA SER A 28 -43.20 16.01 15.59
C SER A 28 -42.39 14.90 16.27
N VAL A 29 -41.11 15.11 16.37
CA VAL A 29 -40.17 14.19 17.04
C VAL A 29 -39.26 14.98 18.00
N GLU A 30 -39.23 14.49 19.23
CA GLU A 30 -38.31 15.03 20.24
C GLU A 30 -37.08 14.12 20.35
N ILE A 31 -35.87 14.65 20.20
CA ILE A 31 -34.61 13.93 20.36
C ILE A 31 -34.08 14.24 21.75
N ILE A 32 -34.07 13.25 22.63
CA ILE A 32 -33.60 13.40 24.02
C ILE A 32 -32.12 13.06 24.09
N LEU A 33 -31.32 14.06 24.45
CA LEU A 33 -29.87 13.90 24.55
C LEU A 33 -29.48 13.34 25.92
N PRO A 34 -28.42 12.54 26.05
CA PRO A 34 -27.96 12.07 27.36
C PRO A 34 -27.44 13.20 28.21
N SER A 35 -27.41 12.97 29.52
CA SER A 35 -26.95 13.99 30.50
C SER A 35 -25.52 14.43 30.25
N THR A 36 -24.68 13.50 29.76
CA THR A 36 -23.29 13.79 29.36
C THR A 36 -23.22 13.75 27.82
N SER A 37 -23.37 14.90 27.18
CA SER A 37 -23.42 15.00 25.73
C SER A 37 -22.10 15.58 25.20
N VAL A 38 -21.19 14.70 24.80
CA VAL A 38 -19.89 15.07 24.23
C VAL A 38 -20.04 15.37 22.72
N PRO A 39 -19.04 16.00 22.09
CA PRO A 39 -19.17 16.41 20.67
C PRO A 39 -19.61 15.32 19.70
N ARG A 40 -19.14 14.09 19.86
CA ARG A 40 -19.54 13.01 18.92
C ARG A 40 -21.00 12.59 19.08
N ILE A 41 -21.56 12.70 20.30
CA ILE A 41 -23.01 12.45 20.50
C ILE A 41 -23.81 13.56 19.85
N LYS A 42 -23.40 14.81 20.01
CA LYS A 42 -24.05 15.96 19.37
C LYS A 42 -24.00 15.86 17.85
N PHE A 43 -22.86 15.45 17.29
CA PHE A 43 -22.70 15.24 15.85
C PHE A 43 -23.71 14.21 15.33
N GLY A 44 -23.82 13.06 15.99
CA GLY A 44 -24.79 12.03 15.63
C GLY A 44 -26.22 12.54 15.71
N ALA A 45 -26.55 13.25 16.78
CA ALA A 45 -27.88 13.82 16.99
C ALA A 45 -28.23 14.83 15.89
N GLU A 46 -27.30 15.66 15.46
CA GLU A 46 -27.50 16.62 14.37
C GLU A 46 -27.74 15.91 13.04
N ARG A 47 -27.00 14.83 12.76
CA ARG A 47 -27.23 14.01 11.57
C ARG A 47 -28.61 13.37 11.59
N LEU A 48 -29.05 12.88 12.76
CA LEU A 48 -30.38 12.32 12.94
C LEU A 48 -31.46 13.39 12.69
N GLN A 49 -31.26 14.59 13.23
CA GLN A 49 -32.16 15.70 13.02
C GLN A 49 -32.32 16.03 11.52
N LYS A 50 -31.19 16.11 10.80
CA LYS A 50 -31.21 16.39 9.35
C LYS A 50 -31.97 15.32 8.58
N ALA A 51 -31.77 14.04 8.93
CA ALA A 51 -32.48 12.94 8.28
C ALA A 51 -34.01 13.01 8.53
N LEU A 52 -34.38 13.32 9.75
CA LEU A 52 -35.79 13.48 10.14
C LEU A 52 -36.45 14.64 9.40
N GLU A 53 -35.79 15.78 9.39
CA GLU A 53 -36.30 16.99 8.70
C GLU A 53 -36.42 16.77 7.21
N ALA A 54 -35.46 16.09 6.59
CA ALA A 54 -35.53 15.72 5.17
C ALA A 54 -36.66 14.76 4.87
N ALA A 55 -37.07 13.96 5.87
CA ALA A 55 -38.22 13.04 5.77
C ALA A 55 -39.59 13.70 6.13
N GLY A 56 -39.58 15.02 6.42
CA GLY A 56 -40.77 15.79 6.70
C GLY A 56 -41.20 15.88 8.16
N TYR A 57 -40.30 15.56 9.10
CA TYR A 57 -40.58 15.66 10.53
C TYR A 57 -40.17 17.04 11.05
N ASN A 58 -40.89 17.54 12.05
CA ASN A 58 -40.46 18.67 12.90
C ASN A 58 -39.70 18.10 14.06
N THR A 59 -38.52 18.66 14.34
CA THR A 59 -37.67 18.11 15.37
C THR A 59 -37.33 19.15 16.44
N SER A 60 -37.05 18.67 17.65
CA SER A 60 -36.58 19.50 18.74
C SER A 60 -35.64 18.65 19.61
N PHE A 61 -34.63 19.28 20.18
CA PHE A 61 -33.73 18.64 21.14
C PHE A 61 -34.23 18.89 22.55
N ILE A 62 -34.19 17.86 23.37
CA ILE A 62 -34.58 17.91 24.77
C ILE A 62 -33.41 17.40 25.61
N ASP A 63 -33.07 18.14 26.62
CA ASP A 63 -32.04 17.76 27.59
C ASP A 63 -32.63 16.69 28.53
N PHE A 64 -31.89 15.64 28.80
CA PHE A 64 -32.29 14.56 29.69
C PHE A 64 -32.76 15.04 31.07
N SER A 65 -32.14 16.11 31.58
CA SER A 65 -32.45 16.70 32.89
C SER A 65 -33.87 17.31 32.94
N ARG A 66 -34.46 17.57 31.79
CA ARG A 66 -35.83 18.08 31.66
C ARG A 66 -36.76 17.00 31.17
N LYS A 67 -36.97 15.95 31.97
CA LYS A 67 -37.96 14.92 31.67
C LYS A 67 -39.33 15.53 31.52
N HIS A 68 -39.75 15.70 30.28
CA HIS A 68 -41.08 16.19 30.00
C HIS A 68 -42.06 15.00 29.88
N ASN A 69 -43.24 15.19 30.37
CA ASN A 69 -44.33 14.26 30.16
C ASN A 69 -44.61 14.20 28.64
N ARG A 70 -44.77 13.00 28.14
CA ARG A 70 -45.02 12.72 26.73
C ARG A 70 -46.26 13.48 26.23
N LYS A 71 -46.07 14.35 25.27
CA LYS A 71 -47.15 15.04 24.60
C LYS A 71 -47.85 14.11 23.61
N LYS A 72 -49.16 14.13 23.57
CA LYS A 72 -49.94 13.31 22.66
C LYS A 72 -49.56 13.64 21.22
N GLY A 73 -49.24 12.64 20.40
CA GLY A 73 -48.88 12.81 19.00
C GLY A 73 -47.43 13.14 18.72
N VAL A 74 -46.57 13.24 19.77
CA VAL A 74 -45.13 13.50 19.61
C VAL A 74 -44.35 12.21 19.85
N LYS A 75 -43.57 11.79 18.88
CA LYS A 75 -42.63 10.64 19.01
C LYS A 75 -41.34 11.08 19.68
N GLN A 76 -40.73 10.18 20.43
CA GLN A 76 -39.50 10.46 21.13
C GLN A 76 -38.37 9.51 20.70
N ILE A 77 -37.16 10.04 20.56
CA ILE A 77 -35.93 9.27 20.32
C ILE A 77 -35.00 9.61 21.49
N SER A 78 -34.75 8.60 22.32
CA SER A 78 -33.88 8.77 23.49
C SER A 78 -32.49 8.21 23.20
N LEU A 79 -31.47 9.06 23.27
CA LEU A 79 -30.07 8.66 23.12
C LEU A 79 -29.50 8.50 24.51
N SER A 80 -29.02 7.30 24.83
CA SER A 80 -28.54 6.95 26.18
C SER A 80 -27.11 6.44 26.17
N LEU A 81 -26.32 6.98 27.09
CA LEU A 81 -24.97 6.48 27.39
C LEU A 81 -25.07 5.76 28.73
N ASP A 82 -24.85 4.43 28.71
CA ASP A 82 -24.91 3.60 29.91
C ASP A 82 -23.68 2.72 29.98
N THR A 83 -22.71 3.13 30.78
CA THR A 83 -21.44 2.45 30.91
C THR A 83 -21.55 1.08 31.60
N THR A 84 -22.72 0.73 32.15
CA THR A 84 -22.94 -0.54 32.85
C THR A 84 -23.41 -1.66 31.94
N ILE A 85 -23.91 -1.37 30.75
CA ILE A 85 -24.39 -2.42 29.85
C ILE A 85 -23.21 -3.21 29.25
N LYS A 86 -23.44 -4.51 29.07
CA LYS A 86 -22.42 -5.40 28.52
C LYS A 86 -22.56 -5.47 27.01
N ILE A 87 -21.94 -4.49 26.34
CA ILE A 87 -21.88 -4.44 24.88
C ILE A 87 -20.44 -4.07 24.50
N PRO A 88 -19.91 -4.65 23.43
CA PRO A 88 -18.55 -4.27 23.02
C PRO A 88 -18.41 -2.78 22.76
N LYS A 89 -17.22 -2.26 22.93
CA LYS A 89 -16.90 -0.87 22.64
C LYS A 89 -17.33 -0.50 21.21
N GLU A 90 -17.92 0.68 21.05
CA GLU A 90 -18.48 1.20 19.80
C GLU A 90 -19.74 0.46 19.34
N GLY A 91 -20.23 -0.51 20.11
CA GLY A 91 -21.49 -1.17 19.84
C GLY A 91 -22.67 -0.39 20.35
N PHE A 92 -23.87 -0.80 19.91
CA PHE A 92 -25.13 -0.11 20.28
C PHE A 92 -26.31 -1.08 20.29
N ILE A 93 -27.33 -0.69 21.02
CA ILE A 93 -28.62 -1.33 21.01
C ILE A 93 -29.64 -0.30 20.53
N LEU A 94 -30.34 -0.60 19.45
CA LEU A 94 -31.34 0.29 18.84
C LEU A 94 -32.70 -0.41 18.85
N LYS A 95 -33.62 0.13 19.64
CA LYS A 95 -34.97 -0.43 19.76
C LYS A 95 -36.01 0.63 19.46
N ALA A 96 -37.06 0.24 18.80
CA ALA A 96 -38.21 1.13 18.53
C ALA A 96 -39.50 0.39 18.74
N ASN A 97 -40.45 1.09 19.33
CA ASN A 97 -41.87 0.76 19.30
C ASN A 97 -42.59 1.99 18.77
N ASN A 98 -43.89 1.89 18.63
CA ASN A 98 -44.67 2.92 17.94
C ASN A 98 -44.48 4.35 18.43
N GLN A 99 -44.02 4.57 19.65
CA GLN A 99 -43.89 5.91 20.23
C GLN A 99 -42.48 6.29 20.71
N LEU A 100 -41.69 5.32 21.05
CA LEU A 100 -40.35 5.56 21.62
C LEU A 100 -39.30 4.75 20.87
N THR A 101 -38.24 5.43 20.48
CA THR A 101 -37.03 4.81 19.92
C THR A 101 -35.87 5.08 20.87
N THR A 102 -35.06 4.07 21.16
CA THR A 102 -33.95 4.22 22.10
C THR A 102 -32.65 3.68 21.50
N UNK A 103 -31.41 4.26 21.67
CA UNK A 103 -30.21 3.96 21.33
C UNK A 103 -29.52 3.93 22.52
N THR A 104 -29.04 2.95 22.82
CA THR A 104 -28.25 2.80 24.05
C THR A 104 -26.88 2.22 23.73
N ALA A 105 -25.83 2.79 24.29
CA ALA A 105 -24.44 2.30 24.09
C ALA A 105 -23.63 2.50 25.38
N SER A 106 -22.49 1.81 25.49
CA SER A 106 -21.61 1.90 26.64
C SER A 106 -20.54 2.98 26.51
N ASP A 107 -20.39 3.58 25.34
CA ASP A 107 -19.42 4.66 25.07
C ASP A 107 -19.99 5.65 24.05
N PRO A 108 -19.43 6.86 23.98
CA PRO A 108 -19.95 7.89 23.08
C PRO A 108 -19.94 7.51 21.60
N THR A 109 -18.95 6.75 21.14
CA THR A 109 -18.89 6.32 19.73
C THR A 109 -20.01 5.32 19.43
N GLY A 110 -20.34 4.44 20.38
CA GLY A 110 -21.48 3.54 20.22
C GLY A 110 -22.81 4.32 20.10
N VAL A 111 -22.96 5.40 20.89
CA VAL A 111 -24.14 6.28 20.75
C VAL A 111 -24.14 6.93 19.35
N LEU A 112 -23.00 7.43 18.90
CA LEU A 112 -22.87 7.98 17.54
C LEU A 112 -23.28 6.98 16.48
N TYR A 113 -22.75 5.78 16.54
CA TYR A 113 -23.01 4.75 15.50
C TYR A 113 -24.46 4.28 15.49
N GLY A 114 -25.06 4.09 16.68
CA GLY A 114 -26.48 3.74 16.75
C GLY A 114 -27.37 4.85 16.22
N THR A 115 -27.03 6.10 16.50
CA THR A 115 -27.74 7.28 16.00
C THR A 115 -27.63 7.37 14.48
N LEU A 116 -26.41 7.15 13.92
CA LEU A 116 -26.22 7.15 12.48
C LEU A 116 -26.93 6.00 11.79
N GLU A 117 -26.99 4.83 12.44
CA GLU A 117 -27.75 3.70 11.90
C GLU A 117 -29.23 4.07 11.74
N LEU A 118 -29.80 4.72 12.75
CA LEU A 118 -31.18 5.19 12.69
C LEU A 118 -31.36 6.25 11.60
N ALA A 119 -30.44 7.22 11.53
CA ALA A 119 -30.47 8.27 10.52
C ALA A 119 -30.43 7.68 9.09
N ASP A 120 -29.58 6.70 8.86
CA ASP A 120 -29.44 6.02 7.56
C ASP A 120 -30.77 5.31 7.17
N ARG A 121 -31.41 4.66 8.13
CA ARG A 121 -32.69 3.99 7.89
C ARG A 121 -33.77 4.99 7.53
N ILE A 122 -33.84 6.11 8.24
CA ILE A 122 -34.80 7.19 7.94
C ILE A 122 -34.54 7.78 6.55
N ALA A 123 -33.27 8.01 6.21
CA ALA A 123 -32.90 8.55 4.90
C ALA A 123 -33.34 7.63 3.76
N THR A 124 -33.28 6.31 3.98
CA THR A 124 -33.67 5.30 2.99
C THR A 124 -35.16 5.18 2.85
N THR A 125 -35.91 5.06 3.97
CA THR A 125 -37.34 4.79 3.96
C THR A 125 -38.21 6.05 3.98
N LYS A 126 -37.66 7.19 4.33
CA LYS A 126 -38.30 8.49 4.53
C LYS A 126 -39.33 8.46 5.67
N GLU A 127 -39.19 7.49 6.57
CA GLU A 127 -40.04 7.33 7.74
C GLU A 127 -39.21 6.91 8.95
N LEU A 128 -39.64 7.37 10.13
CA LEU A 128 -39.08 6.87 11.40
C LEU A 128 -39.59 5.43 11.60
N PRO A 129 -38.73 4.44 11.72
CA PRO A 129 -39.15 3.05 11.90
C PRO A 129 -40.05 2.89 13.12
N GLN A 130 -41.17 2.15 12.96
CA GLN A 130 -42.10 1.91 14.03
C GLN A 130 -41.68 0.73 14.92
N LEU A 131 -40.88 -0.19 14.37
CA LEU A 131 -40.44 -1.37 15.08
C LEU A 131 -38.99 -1.68 14.72
N LEU A 132 -38.11 -1.70 15.70
CA LEU A 132 -36.68 -2.07 15.58
C LEU A 132 -36.25 -2.84 16.80
N ASP A 133 -35.38 -3.84 16.59
CA ASP A 133 -34.65 -4.49 17.67
C ASP A 133 -33.28 -4.93 17.10
N ILE A 134 -32.30 -4.05 17.21
CA ILE A 134 -30.98 -4.24 16.63
C ILE A 134 -29.96 -4.14 17.74
N THR A 135 -29.08 -5.13 17.84
CA THR A 135 -27.85 -5.07 18.65
C THR A 135 -26.69 -5.31 17.70
N ASP A 136 -25.76 -4.38 17.63
CA ASP A 136 -24.66 -4.46 16.67
C ASP A 136 -23.39 -3.84 17.27
N ALA A 137 -22.24 -4.33 16.81
CA ALA A 137 -20.94 -3.86 17.26
C ALA A 137 -19.88 -4.24 16.22
N PRO A 138 -18.83 -3.42 16.08
CA PRO A 138 -17.76 -3.77 15.12
C PRO A 138 -16.95 -4.94 15.61
N GLU A 139 -16.51 -5.77 14.67
CA GLU A 139 -15.57 -6.87 14.95
C GLU A 139 -14.16 -6.35 15.13
N MET A 140 -13.69 -5.52 14.19
CA MET A 140 -12.33 -4.96 14.30
C MET A 140 -12.31 -3.73 15.21
N VAL A 141 -11.27 -3.64 16.05
CA VAL A 141 -11.14 -2.59 17.06
C VAL A 141 -10.77 -1.25 16.41
N LEU A 142 -9.78 -1.24 15.52
CA LEU A 142 -9.42 -0.06 14.73
C LEU A 142 -9.68 -0.34 13.25
N ARG A 143 -10.34 0.61 12.62
CA ARG A 143 -10.74 0.51 11.20
C ARG A 143 -10.41 1.85 10.56
N GLY A 144 -9.36 1.89 9.72
CA GLY A 144 -8.87 3.16 9.23
C GLY A 144 -8.24 3.13 7.85
N GLN A 145 -7.89 4.31 7.39
CA GLN A 145 -7.28 4.53 6.09
C GLN A 145 -6.12 5.53 6.15
N UNK A 146 -5.05 5.56 5.39
CA UNK A 146 -3.97 6.22 5.32
C UNK A 146 -4.14 7.21 4.37
N ILE A 147 -3.55 8.10 4.61
CA ILE A 147 -3.25 9.19 3.67
C ILE A 147 -1.78 9.53 3.80
N GLY A 148 -1.08 9.64 2.66
CA GLY A 148 0.35 9.93 2.65
C GLY A 148 0.66 11.41 2.52
N LEU A 149 1.44 11.93 3.45
CA LEU A 149 2.07 13.25 3.36
C LEU A 149 3.51 13.04 2.91
N GLN A 150 3.66 12.42 1.75
CA GLN A 150 4.93 12.06 1.10
C GLN A 150 4.84 12.32 -0.40
N LYS A 151 6.01 12.36 -1.03
CA LYS A 151 6.14 12.42 -2.49
C LYS A 151 6.95 11.22 -2.97
N PRO A 152 6.83 10.83 -4.24
CA PRO A 152 7.63 9.71 -4.76
C PRO A 152 9.07 10.12 -5.14
N TYR A 153 9.50 11.29 -4.70
CA TYR A 153 10.83 11.83 -4.91
C TYR A 153 11.24 12.59 -3.65
N TYR A 154 12.54 12.75 -3.44
CA TYR A 154 13.02 13.54 -2.31
C TYR A 154 12.97 15.03 -2.65
N LEU A 155 12.60 15.82 -1.67
CA LEU A 155 12.61 17.27 -1.82
C LEU A 155 14.06 17.78 -1.91
N PRO A 156 14.31 18.93 -2.55
CA PRO A 156 15.67 19.46 -2.66
C PRO A 156 16.37 19.55 -1.29
N GLY A 157 17.60 19.04 -1.25
CA GLY A 157 18.39 19.02 -0.03
C GLY A 157 18.01 17.95 0.96
N ARG A 158 17.21 16.96 0.57
CA ARG A 158 16.77 15.84 1.40
C ARG A 158 17.24 14.51 0.83
N ASP A 159 17.57 13.59 1.71
CA ASP A 159 18.00 12.25 1.34
C ASP A 159 16.97 11.19 1.66
N VAL A 160 15.92 11.53 2.43
CA VAL A 160 14.97 10.57 2.95
C VAL A 160 13.56 11.21 3.04
N TYR A 161 12.67 10.58 3.73
CA TYR A 161 11.23 10.87 3.80
C TYR A 161 10.91 12.11 4.65
N GLU A 162 11.64 13.20 4.43
CA GLU A 162 11.48 14.46 5.15
C GLU A 162 10.69 15.44 4.31
N TYR A 163 9.41 15.55 4.60
CA TYR A 163 8.47 16.40 3.86
C TYR A 163 7.80 17.36 4.83
N PRO A 164 8.39 18.54 5.06
CA PRO A 164 7.66 19.55 5.83
C PRO A 164 6.35 19.91 5.17
N UNK A 165 5.25 20.01 5.91
CA UNK A 165 4.09 20.26 5.51
C UNK A 165 4.10 21.60 5.18
N THR A 166 4.04 21.92 3.95
CA THR A 166 3.88 23.31 3.45
C THR A 166 2.76 23.36 2.41
N PRO A 167 2.15 24.54 2.20
CA PRO A 167 1.14 24.68 1.16
C PRO A 167 1.68 24.38 -0.24
N GLU A 168 2.98 24.60 -0.47
CA GLU A 168 3.63 24.34 -1.77
C GLU A 168 3.74 22.85 -2.02
N THR A 169 4.06 22.07 -1.00
CA THR A 169 4.26 20.62 -1.15
C THR A 169 2.94 19.86 -1.08
N PHE A 170 2.05 20.25 -0.18
CA PHE A 170 0.76 19.58 0.07
C PHE A 170 -0.39 20.58 0.10
N PRO A 171 -0.74 21.21 -1.06
CA PRO A 171 -1.79 22.25 -1.04
C PRO A 171 -3.14 21.72 -0.54
N TRP A 172 -3.49 20.46 -0.84
CA TRP A 172 -4.74 19.85 -0.41
C TRP A 172 -4.85 19.73 1.11
N PHE A 173 -3.72 19.64 1.81
CA PHE A 173 -3.69 19.48 3.27
C PHE A 173 -4.39 20.65 3.99
N TYR A 174 -4.40 21.83 3.37
CA TYR A 174 -4.95 23.06 3.94
C TYR A 174 -6.41 23.31 3.57
N ASP A 175 -7.03 22.39 2.83
CA ASP A 175 -8.42 22.51 2.36
C ASP A 175 -9.37 21.89 3.39
N LYS A 176 -10.01 22.76 4.18
CA LYS A 176 -10.96 22.34 5.23
C LYS A 176 -12.15 21.57 4.67
N GLN A 177 -12.65 21.96 3.49
CA GLN A 177 -13.79 21.28 2.87
C GLN A 177 -13.42 19.86 2.47
N LEU A 178 -12.23 19.67 1.95
CA LEU A 178 -11.74 18.33 1.59
C LEU A 178 -11.65 17.44 2.84
N TRP A 179 -11.11 17.98 3.95
CA TRP A 179 -11.03 17.21 5.18
C TRP A 179 -12.41 16.81 5.70
N VAL A 180 -13.41 17.73 5.61
CA VAL A 180 -14.79 17.39 6.00
C VAL A 180 -15.33 16.26 5.10
N GLN A 181 -15.10 16.32 3.79
CA GLN A 181 -15.52 15.26 2.87
C GLN A 181 -14.88 13.91 3.24
N VAL A 182 -13.59 13.91 3.52
CA VAL A 182 -12.85 12.69 3.90
C VAL A 182 -13.42 12.13 5.21
N LEU A 183 -13.57 12.96 6.22
CA LEU A 183 -14.02 12.52 7.54
C LEU A 183 -15.49 12.08 7.51
N ASP A 184 -16.33 12.75 6.71
CA ASP A 184 -17.72 12.33 6.52
C ASP A 184 -17.79 10.96 5.84
N SER A 185 -16.98 10.75 4.80
CA SER A 185 -16.88 9.45 4.15
C SER A 185 -16.48 8.36 5.17
N MET A 186 -15.50 8.66 6.02
CA MET A 186 -15.02 7.72 7.04
C MET A 186 -16.09 7.38 8.06
N VAL A 187 -16.77 8.37 8.64
CA VAL A 187 -17.77 8.10 9.67
C VAL A 187 -19.01 7.42 9.07
N ASN A 188 -19.36 7.75 7.83
CA ASN A 188 -20.44 7.07 7.12
C ASN A 188 -20.13 5.59 6.94
N ASN A 189 -18.87 5.25 6.79
CA ASN A 189 -18.39 3.87 6.69
C ASN A 189 -18.01 3.27 8.05
N ARG A 190 -18.23 3.98 9.16
CA ARG A 190 -17.91 3.55 10.53
C ARG A 190 -16.41 3.27 10.72
N MET A 191 -15.56 3.99 10.01
CA MET A 191 -14.12 4.00 10.28
C MET A 191 -13.81 4.89 11.47
N ASN A 192 -12.86 4.48 12.31
CA ASN A 192 -12.54 5.18 13.54
C ASN A 192 -11.07 5.60 13.65
N SER A 193 -10.29 5.47 12.56
CA SER A 193 -8.89 5.88 12.60
C SER A 193 -8.41 6.39 11.24
N LEU A 194 -7.79 7.56 11.27
CA LEU A 194 -7.16 8.17 10.10
C LEU A 194 -5.66 8.15 10.34
N TYR A 195 -4.92 7.43 9.50
CA TYR A 195 -3.47 7.34 9.57
C TYR A 195 -2.87 8.37 8.63
N LEU A 196 -2.00 9.23 9.18
CA LEU A 196 -1.26 10.22 8.38
C LEU A 196 0.20 9.82 8.33
N TRP A 197 0.72 9.61 7.15
CA TRP A 197 2.09 9.12 6.95
C TRP A 197 3.01 10.31 6.63
N ASN A 198 4.04 10.51 7.46
CA ASN A 198 5.06 11.53 7.23
C ASN A 198 6.31 11.15 8.00
N GLY A 199 7.48 11.45 7.45
CA GLY A 199 8.73 11.03 8.08
C GLY A 199 9.02 11.72 9.39
N HIS A 200 8.77 13.04 9.48
CA HIS A 200 9.03 13.80 10.71
C HIS A 200 8.03 14.97 10.82
N PRO A 201 6.82 14.68 11.28
CA PRO A 201 5.76 15.72 11.31
C PRO A 201 5.96 16.79 12.37
N PHE A 202 6.69 16.48 13.44
CA PHE A 202 6.74 17.35 14.62
C PHE A 202 7.34 18.72 14.31
N ALA A 203 8.36 18.77 13.44
CA ALA A 203 9.00 20.04 13.07
C ALA A 203 8.07 20.99 12.30
N SER A 204 6.92 20.52 11.82
CA SER A 204 5.92 21.31 11.12
C SER A 204 4.71 21.64 11.99
N LEU A 205 4.55 20.97 13.14
CA LEU A 205 3.32 21.00 13.93
C LEU A 205 3.49 21.47 15.37
N VAL A 206 4.70 21.39 15.94
CA VAL A 206 4.94 21.81 17.32
C VAL A 206 6.21 22.67 17.42
N LYS A 207 6.22 23.57 18.38
CA LYS A 207 7.38 24.40 18.68
C LYS A 207 7.79 24.09 20.13
N LEU A 208 9.04 23.66 20.32
CA LEU A 208 9.54 23.25 21.62
C LEU A 208 10.29 24.40 22.29
N LYS A 209 10.03 24.61 23.55
CA LYS A 209 10.70 25.62 24.35
C LYS A 209 12.22 25.44 24.35
N ASP A 210 12.68 24.19 24.50
CA ASP A 210 14.10 23.87 24.57
C ASP A 210 14.78 23.76 23.20
N TYR A 211 13.99 23.64 22.12
CA TYR A 211 14.49 23.47 20.75
C TYR A 211 13.72 24.35 19.77
N PRO A 212 13.67 25.67 20.01
CA PRO A 212 12.84 26.55 19.16
C PRO A 212 13.31 26.58 17.71
N TYR A 213 14.61 26.37 17.49
CA TYR A 213 15.22 26.33 16.16
C TYR A 213 14.84 25.08 15.35
N ALA A 214 14.24 24.09 15.97
CA ALA A 214 13.93 22.83 15.29
C ALA A 214 12.74 22.93 14.34
N VAL A 215 11.90 23.96 14.46
CA VAL A 215 10.78 24.21 13.53
C VAL A 215 11.35 24.38 12.11
N GLU A 216 10.78 23.66 11.15
CA GLU A 216 11.34 23.56 9.80
C GLU A 216 10.56 24.36 8.75
N VAL A 217 9.54 25.08 9.17
CA VAL A 217 8.69 25.87 8.29
C VAL A 217 8.68 27.34 8.74
N SER A 218 8.28 28.25 7.86
CA SER A 218 8.16 29.65 8.20
C SER A 218 7.11 29.86 9.30
N GLU A 219 7.20 30.99 9.98
CA GLU A 219 6.22 31.38 11.01
C GLU A 219 4.80 31.40 10.42
N GLU A 220 4.64 31.92 9.22
CA GLU A 220 3.35 31.97 8.53
C GLU A 220 2.82 30.55 8.24
N THR A 221 3.67 29.68 7.72
CA THR A 221 3.29 28.29 7.44
C THR A 221 2.98 27.54 8.72
N PHE A 222 3.77 27.77 9.77
CA PHE A 222 3.52 27.13 11.09
C PHE A 222 2.13 27.46 11.60
N LYS A 223 1.71 28.71 11.50
CA LYS A 223 0.36 29.13 11.92
C LYS A 223 -0.72 28.44 11.10
N LYS A 224 -0.51 28.33 9.79
CA LYS A 224 -1.44 27.58 8.90
C LYS A 224 -1.51 26.12 9.31
N ASN A 225 -0.37 25.53 9.63
CA ASN A 225 -0.30 24.12 10.06
C ASN A 225 -1.05 23.91 11.37
N GLU A 226 -0.86 24.80 12.34
CA GLU A 226 -1.59 24.74 13.60
C GLU A 226 -3.09 24.83 13.39
N GLU A 227 -3.53 25.78 12.56
CA GLU A 227 -4.95 26.00 12.29
C GLU A 227 -5.57 24.77 11.63
N ILE A 228 -4.94 24.24 10.57
CA ILE A 228 -5.53 23.13 9.83
C ILE A 228 -5.48 21.83 10.64
N PHE A 229 -4.39 21.57 11.36
CA PHE A 229 -4.29 20.33 12.14
C PHE A 229 -5.23 20.35 13.35
N THR A 230 -5.40 21.51 13.99
CA THR A 230 -6.40 21.67 15.05
C THR A 230 -7.81 21.42 14.50
N PHE A 231 -8.13 21.99 13.35
CA PHE A 231 -9.41 21.77 12.68
C PHE A 231 -9.63 20.28 12.38
N LEU A 232 -8.63 19.65 11.78
CA LEU A 232 -8.70 18.23 11.41
C LEU A 232 -8.96 17.34 12.64
N THR A 233 -8.20 17.56 13.72
CA THR A 233 -8.31 16.70 14.91
C THR A 233 -9.62 16.94 15.66
N GLN A 234 -10.12 18.18 15.69
CA GLN A 234 -11.42 18.49 16.29
C GLN A 234 -12.57 17.88 15.48
N GLU A 235 -12.53 17.99 14.15
CA GLU A 235 -13.55 17.42 13.29
C GLU A 235 -13.52 15.89 13.32
N ALA A 236 -12.34 15.30 13.44
CA ALA A 236 -12.19 13.85 13.61
C ALA A 236 -12.78 13.39 14.94
N ASP A 237 -12.55 14.12 16.02
CA ASP A 237 -13.08 13.78 17.34
C ASP A 237 -14.61 13.76 17.34
N LYS A 238 -15.23 14.75 16.68
CA LYS A 238 -16.71 14.79 16.55
C LYS A 238 -17.26 13.53 15.91
N ARG A 239 -16.47 12.87 15.06
CA ARG A 239 -16.87 11.68 14.30
C ARG A 239 -16.33 10.38 14.89
N GLY A 240 -15.73 10.45 16.09
CA GLY A 240 -15.18 9.27 16.74
C GLY A 240 -13.96 8.69 16.03
N ILE A 241 -13.17 9.54 15.36
CA ILE A 241 -12.04 9.14 14.55
C ILE A 241 -10.73 9.59 15.20
N TRP A 242 -9.87 8.64 15.56
CA TRP A 242 -8.51 8.95 15.99
C TRP A 242 -7.69 9.43 14.80
N VAL A 243 -6.89 10.49 14.99
CA VAL A 243 -5.88 10.89 14.01
C VAL A 243 -4.56 10.28 14.48
N ILE A 244 -4.13 9.22 13.79
CA ILE A 244 -2.94 8.46 14.16
C ILE A 244 -1.79 8.92 13.28
N GLN A 245 -0.84 9.62 13.90
CA GLN A 245 0.29 10.22 13.18
C GLN A 245 1.42 9.20 13.09
N MET A 246 1.75 8.78 11.87
CA MET A 246 2.91 7.95 11.62
C MET A 246 4.16 8.82 11.50
N PHE A 247 5.27 8.32 11.98
CA PHE A 247 6.57 8.94 11.81
C PHE A 247 7.68 7.90 11.86
N TYR A 248 8.82 8.25 11.24
CA TYR A 248 10.04 7.46 11.34
C TYR A 248 10.80 7.96 12.56
N ASN A 249 10.93 7.13 13.53
CA ASN A 249 11.27 7.48 14.92
C ASN A 249 12.55 8.27 15.12
N ILE A 250 13.62 7.99 14.38
CA ILE A 250 14.93 8.57 14.69
C ILE A 250 15.34 9.68 13.70
N ILE A 251 14.36 10.16 12.92
CA ILE A 251 14.56 11.32 12.05
C ILE A 251 14.43 12.60 12.91
N VAL A 252 15.28 13.57 12.64
CA VAL A 252 15.21 14.91 13.25
C VAL A 252 15.05 15.93 12.12
N SER A 253 14.62 17.15 12.50
CA SER A 253 14.47 18.22 11.51
C SER A 253 15.83 18.67 11.00
N LYS A 254 15.85 19.23 9.78
CA LYS A 254 17.09 19.74 9.18
C LYS A 254 17.74 20.84 10.05
N PRO A 255 17.01 21.85 10.57
CA PRO A 255 17.63 22.85 11.45
C PRO A 255 18.22 22.25 12.74
N PHE A 256 17.51 21.26 13.32
CA PHE A 256 18.05 20.55 14.50
C PHE A 256 19.36 19.83 14.14
N ALA A 257 19.35 19.10 13.03
CA ALA A 257 20.52 18.37 12.58
C ALA A 257 21.72 19.28 12.35
N GLU A 258 21.50 20.41 11.67
CA GLU A 258 22.54 21.41 11.41
C GLU A 258 23.11 21.99 12.69
N LYS A 259 22.24 22.35 13.63
CA LYS A 259 22.65 22.90 14.93
C LYS A 259 23.57 21.95 15.71
N HIS A 260 23.34 20.65 15.62
CA HIS A 260 24.05 19.64 16.40
C HIS A 260 25.05 18.83 15.57
N ASN A 261 25.33 19.25 14.34
CA ASN A 261 26.25 18.59 13.42
C ASN A 261 25.91 17.11 13.22
N LEU A 262 24.63 16.84 12.95
CA LEU A 262 24.09 15.50 12.73
C LEU A 262 23.45 15.43 11.36
N LYS A 263 23.27 14.21 10.86
CA LYS A 263 22.42 13.96 9.69
C LYS A 263 20.95 13.89 10.15
N THR A 264 20.02 14.26 9.28
CA THR A 264 18.60 14.19 9.60
C THR A 264 18.17 12.74 9.85
N GLN A 265 18.76 11.80 9.12
CA GLN A 265 18.54 10.37 9.36
C GLN A 265 19.87 9.64 9.18
N GLU A 266 20.12 8.67 10.05
CA GLU A 266 21.26 7.77 9.94
C GLU A 266 20.84 6.46 10.58
N ARG A 267 20.62 5.44 9.74
CA ARG A 267 20.01 4.18 10.18
C ARG A 267 20.78 3.47 11.26
N GLU A 268 22.11 3.55 11.18
CA GLU A 268 23.00 2.83 12.09
C GLU A 268 23.43 3.66 13.30
N ARG A 269 22.90 4.87 13.42
CA ARG A 269 23.23 5.75 14.53
C ARG A 269 22.69 5.19 15.85
N PRO A 270 23.52 5.10 16.88
CA PRO A 270 23.02 4.69 18.19
C PRO A 270 22.08 5.77 18.76
N ILE A 271 21.35 5.41 19.80
CA ILE A 271 20.51 6.37 20.50
C ILE A 271 21.40 7.45 21.10
N ILE A 272 21.17 8.70 20.70
CA ILE A 272 21.90 9.86 21.20
C ILE A 272 20.99 10.58 22.19
N PRO A 273 21.47 10.90 23.40
CA PRO A 273 20.61 11.51 24.43
C PRO A 273 19.87 12.77 24.00
N ILE A 274 20.50 13.64 23.19
CA ILE A 274 19.82 14.86 22.74
C ILE A 274 18.69 14.56 21.75
N ILE A 275 18.86 13.54 20.91
CA ILE A 275 17.80 13.12 19.98
C ILE A 275 16.64 12.50 20.77
N ALA A 276 16.94 11.68 21.78
CA ALA A 276 15.92 11.09 22.65
C ALA A 276 15.12 12.18 23.38
N ASP A 277 15.79 13.18 23.93
CA ASP A 277 15.14 14.29 24.62
C ASP A 277 14.25 15.09 23.66
N TYR A 278 14.78 15.42 22.48
CA TYR A 278 14.05 16.14 21.44
C TYR A 278 12.80 15.38 21.01
N THR A 279 12.94 14.08 20.76
CA THR A 279 11.81 13.25 20.29
C THR A 279 10.74 13.11 21.38
N ARG A 280 11.17 12.82 22.61
CA ARG A 280 10.24 12.71 23.76
C ARG A 280 9.45 14.01 23.95
N LYS A 281 10.13 15.16 23.90
CA LYS A 281 9.47 16.47 24.05
C LYS A 281 8.58 16.80 22.86
N SER A 282 8.99 16.40 21.64
CA SER A 282 8.15 16.59 20.44
C SER A 282 6.84 15.83 20.57
N ILE A 283 6.90 14.58 21.00
CA ILE A 283 5.71 13.73 21.18
C ILE A 283 4.82 14.31 22.28
N ALA A 284 5.42 14.70 23.41
CA ALA A 284 4.68 15.29 24.53
C ALA A 284 3.93 16.56 24.09
N ALA A 285 4.62 17.46 23.38
CA ALA A 285 4.01 18.69 22.87
C ALA A 285 2.88 18.39 21.87
N PHE A 286 3.08 17.39 21.01
CA PHE A 286 2.08 17.00 20.02
C PHE A 286 0.80 16.48 20.69
N VAL A 287 0.95 15.58 21.65
CA VAL A 287 -0.19 15.00 22.39
C VAL A 287 -0.91 16.09 23.21
N GLU A 288 -0.17 16.97 23.83
CA GLU A 288 -0.75 18.08 24.63
C GLU A 288 -1.52 19.06 23.75
N LYS A 289 -0.99 19.37 22.56
CA LYS A 289 -1.52 20.44 21.72
C LYS A 289 -2.75 20.03 20.91
N TYR A 290 -2.73 18.84 20.33
CA TYR A 290 -3.77 18.42 19.37
C TYR A 290 -4.67 17.36 19.98
N PRO A 291 -6.00 17.60 19.99
CA PRO A 291 -6.90 16.58 20.55
C PRO A 291 -7.03 15.37 19.64
N ASN A 292 -7.35 14.23 20.26
CA ASN A 292 -7.73 13.01 19.55
C ASN A 292 -6.63 12.45 18.63
N VAL A 293 -5.36 12.58 19.05
CA VAL A 293 -4.22 12.06 18.27
C VAL A 293 -3.70 10.78 18.91
N GLY A 294 -3.22 9.87 18.06
CA GLY A 294 -2.45 8.70 18.43
C GLY A 294 -1.18 8.65 17.60
N LEU A 295 -0.40 7.60 17.76
CA LEU A 295 0.88 7.45 17.06
C LEU A 295 0.96 6.10 16.35
N MET A 296 1.61 6.09 15.19
CA MET A 296 2.10 4.87 14.55
C MET A 296 3.61 5.01 14.39
N VAL A 297 4.34 4.07 14.98
CA VAL A 297 5.80 4.19 15.11
C VAL A 297 6.48 3.20 14.16
N CYS A 298 7.31 3.73 13.26
CA CYS A 298 8.15 2.93 12.37
C CYS A 298 9.57 2.93 12.90
N LEU A 299 9.96 1.84 13.54
CA LEU A 299 11.32 1.68 14.06
C LEU A 299 12.28 1.24 12.95
N GLY A 300 11.94 0.18 12.22
CA GLY A 300 12.85 -0.57 11.35
C GLY A 300 13.52 0.20 10.24
N GLU A 301 12.76 0.85 9.38
CA GLU A 301 13.31 1.52 8.20
C GLU A 301 14.19 2.74 8.53
N ALA A 302 13.99 3.34 9.68
CA ALA A 302 14.71 4.55 10.08
C ALA A 302 15.75 4.28 11.15
N MET A 303 15.80 3.05 11.65
CA MET A 303 16.69 2.64 12.75
C MET A 303 17.04 1.17 12.52
N GLU A 304 18.26 0.90 12.13
CA GLU A 304 18.69 -0.48 11.90
C GLU A 304 19.25 -1.17 13.16
N GLY A 305 19.18 -0.49 14.27
CA GLY A 305 19.45 -1.11 15.55
C GLY A 305 18.43 -2.22 15.78
N VAL A 306 18.89 -3.42 16.03
CA VAL A 306 18.03 -4.57 16.26
C VAL A 306 18.07 -4.90 17.73
N GLY A 307 16.93 -5.32 18.27
CA GLY A 307 16.89 -5.77 19.65
C GLY A 307 16.81 -4.63 20.65
N ASN A 308 17.86 -4.44 21.45
CA ASN A 308 17.81 -3.54 22.59
C ASN A 308 17.56 -2.08 22.23
N ASP A 309 18.11 -1.59 21.11
CA ASP A 309 17.90 -0.19 20.72
C ASP A 309 16.42 0.09 20.40
N ASP A 310 15.77 -0.81 19.67
CA ASP A 310 14.34 -0.68 19.37
C ASP A 310 13.52 -0.69 20.68
N ILE A 311 13.83 -1.60 21.59
CA ILE A 311 13.17 -1.72 22.88
C ILE A 311 13.37 -0.42 23.70
N GLU A 312 14.61 0.03 23.81
CA GLU A 312 14.96 1.22 24.59
C GLU A 312 14.27 2.46 24.02
N TRP A 313 14.30 2.64 22.70
CA TRP A 313 13.67 3.80 22.07
C TRP A 313 12.17 3.82 22.33
N PHE A 314 11.51 2.69 22.14
CA PHE A 314 10.06 2.61 22.30
C PHE A 314 9.62 2.80 23.74
N THR A 315 10.35 2.17 24.69
CA THR A 315 9.94 2.17 26.11
C THR A 315 10.46 3.37 26.89
N LYS A 316 11.58 4.00 26.48
CA LYS A 316 12.19 5.11 27.23
C LYS A 316 12.01 6.47 26.54
N THR A 317 11.61 6.52 25.28
CA THR A 317 11.41 7.78 24.56
C THR A 317 9.95 7.93 24.08
N ILE A 318 9.45 6.96 23.32
CA ILE A 318 8.14 7.08 22.66
C ILE A 318 7.01 7.05 23.70
N ILE A 319 6.92 5.98 24.47
CA ILE A 319 5.85 5.81 25.46
C ILE A 319 5.92 6.94 26.52
N PRO A 320 7.09 7.23 27.11
CA PRO A 320 7.16 8.35 28.06
C PRO A 320 6.75 9.70 27.48
N GLY A 321 7.05 9.94 26.20
CA GLY A 321 6.61 11.18 25.53
C GLY A 321 5.10 11.31 25.52
N VAL A 322 4.39 10.23 25.18
CA VAL A 322 2.92 10.21 25.22
C VAL A 322 2.42 10.43 26.65
N GLN A 323 3.03 9.74 27.62
CA GLN A 323 2.66 9.85 29.03
C GLN A 323 2.87 11.28 29.57
N ASP A 324 3.97 11.93 29.19
CA ASP A 324 4.24 13.33 29.55
C ASP A 324 3.14 14.26 29.03
N GLY A 325 2.72 14.08 27.77
CA GLY A 325 1.64 14.86 27.17
C GLY A 325 0.31 14.65 27.87
N LEU A 326 -0.02 13.42 28.21
CA LEU A 326 -1.25 13.08 28.93
C LEU A 326 -1.26 13.68 30.33
N LYS A 327 -0.12 13.63 31.02
CA LYS A 327 0.03 14.22 32.35
C LYS A 327 -0.19 15.73 32.30
N ALA A 328 0.38 16.41 31.29
CA ALA A 328 0.20 17.86 31.11
C ALA A 328 -1.28 18.20 30.88
N LEU A 329 -2.03 17.34 30.21
CA LEU A 329 -3.47 17.53 29.95
C LEU A 329 -4.35 17.11 31.13
N GLY A 330 -3.81 16.36 32.09
CA GLY A 330 -4.58 15.76 33.17
C GLY A 330 -5.51 14.65 32.67
N LYS A 331 -5.15 13.99 31.57
CA LYS A 331 -5.94 12.90 30.98
C LYS A 331 -5.38 11.54 31.35
N LYS A 332 -6.28 10.59 31.60
CA LYS A 332 -5.93 9.20 31.90
C LYS A 332 -6.15 8.27 30.69
N GLU A 333 -7.06 8.64 29.78
CA GLU A 333 -7.34 7.83 28.59
C GLU A 333 -6.12 7.79 27.69
N GLU A 334 -5.60 6.60 27.44
CA GLU A 334 -4.44 6.41 26.57
C GLU A 334 -4.86 6.44 25.09
N PRO A 335 -4.27 7.33 24.26
CA PRO A 335 -4.49 7.24 22.82
C PRO A 335 -3.81 5.98 22.25
N PRO A 336 -4.23 5.49 21.08
CA PRO A 336 -3.58 4.34 20.50
C PRO A 336 -2.14 4.60 20.10
N ILE A 337 -1.26 3.65 20.40
CA ILE A 337 0.10 3.61 19.86
C ILE A 337 0.20 2.31 19.05
N VAL A 338 0.53 2.45 17.76
CA VAL A 338 0.63 1.34 16.83
C VAL A 338 2.10 1.13 16.50
N LEU A 339 2.64 -0.06 16.78
CA LEU A 339 4.00 -0.43 16.42
C LEU A 339 3.98 -1.13 15.06
N ARG A 340 4.65 -0.55 14.07
CA ARG A 340 4.81 -1.16 12.76
C ARG A 340 5.87 -2.25 12.83
N ALA A 341 5.51 -3.45 12.44
CA ALA A 341 6.40 -4.63 12.58
C ALA A 341 7.46 -4.74 11.48
N HIS A 342 7.39 -3.90 10.44
CA HIS A 342 8.33 -3.95 9.32
C HIS A 342 9.78 -3.70 9.79
N ASP A 343 10.67 -4.62 9.45
CA ASP A 343 12.09 -4.57 9.82
C ASP A 343 12.33 -4.39 11.33
N THR A 344 11.40 -4.86 12.16
CA THR A 344 11.42 -4.69 13.62
C THR A 344 11.17 -6.02 14.30
N ASP A 345 11.91 -6.29 15.39
CA ASP A 345 11.60 -7.42 16.27
C ASP A 345 10.44 -6.99 17.18
N ALA A 346 9.24 -6.93 16.58
CA ALA A 346 8.04 -6.45 17.26
C ALA A 346 7.68 -7.29 18.50
N PRO A 347 7.81 -8.64 18.50
CA PRO A 347 7.54 -9.40 19.70
C PRO A 347 8.36 -8.96 20.91
N SER A 348 9.65 -8.74 20.73
CA SER A 348 10.53 -8.30 21.83
C SER A 348 10.17 -6.89 22.32
N VAL A 349 9.89 -5.97 21.40
CA VAL A 349 9.49 -4.60 21.75
C VAL A 349 8.17 -4.61 22.52
N MET A 350 7.18 -5.36 22.05
CA MET A 350 5.85 -5.41 22.67
C MET A 350 5.90 -6.07 24.05
N LYS A 351 6.73 -7.10 24.23
CA LYS A 351 6.89 -7.75 25.54
C LYS A 351 7.36 -6.73 26.60
N ALA A 352 8.28 -5.85 26.22
CA ALA A 352 8.79 -4.81 27.10
C ALA A 352 7.79 -3.65 27.29
N ALA A 353 6.98 -3.36 26.29
CA ALA A 353 6.11 -2.19 26.28
C ALA A 353 4.75 -2.42 26.96
N LEU A 354 4.19 -3.62 26.86
CA LEU A 354 2.83 -3.90 27.36
C LEU A 354 2.66 -3.62 28.87
N PRO A 355 3.67 -3.88 29.73
CA PRO A 355 3.53 -3.50 31.13
C PRO A 355 3.47 -1.99 31.37
N LEU A 356 3.95 -1.18 30.42
CA LEU A 356 4.05 0.28 30.55
C LEU A 356 2.86 1.04 29.96
N TYR A 357 2.15 0.44 29.01
CA TYR A 357 1.11 1.11 28.25
C TYR A 357 0.13 0.08 27.73
N LYS A 358 -1.18 0.33 27.88
CA LYS A 358 -2.21 -0.67 27.59
C LYS A 358 -2.79 -0.56 26.17
N ASN A 359 -2.99 0.65 25.67
CA ASN A 359 -3.66 0.85 24.36
C ASN A 359 -2.65 0.74 23.22
N LEU A 360 -2.02 -0.44 23.13
CA LEU A 360 -0.99 -0.77 22.15
C LEU A 360 -1.53 -1.72 21.09
N TYR A 361 -1.00 -1.53 19.87
CA TYR A 361 -1.35 -2.32 18.69
C TYR A 361 -0.08 -2.66 17.93
N THR A 362 -0.12 -3.72 17.14
CA THR A 362 0.89 -3.98 16.12
C THR A 362 0.23 -3.87 14.75
N VAL A 363 1.04 -3.59 13.72
CA VAL A 363 0.56 -3.57 12.33
C VAL A 363 1.60 -4.20 11.41
N ALA A 364 1.13 -5.00 10.46
CA ALA A 364 1.97 -5.59 9.42
C ALA A 364 1.20 -5.64 8.11
N LYS A 365 1.94 -5.69 7.00
CA LYS A 365 1.34 -5.75 5.66
C LYS A 365 0.64 -7.09 5.46
N PHE A 366 -0.65 -7.04 5.13
CA PHE A 366 -1.47 -8.25 4.92
C PHE A 366 -0.95 -9.10 3.76
N ASN A 367 -0.62 -8.48 2.64
CA ASN A 367 -0.17 -9.13 1.41
C ASN A 367 1.10 -8.46 0.86
N GLY A 368 2.13 -8.31 1.68
CA GLY A 368 3.32 -7.58 1.23
C GLY A 368 2.94 -6.17 0.80
N GLU A 369 3.04 -5.87 -0.50
CA GLU A 369 2.67 -4.56 -1.03
C GLU A 369 1.67 -4.66 -2.18
N ALA A 370 0.97 -5.79 -2.28
CA ALA A 370 0.04 -6.06 -3.37
C ALA A 370 -1.14 -6.87 -2.87
N LEU A 371 -2.25 -6.77 -3.57
CA LEU A 371 -3.43 -7.59 -3.27
C LEU A 371 -3.35 -8.84 -4.13
N THR A 372 -2.99 -9.98 -3.52
CA THR A 372 -2.65 -11.21 -4.23
C THR A 372 -3.53 -12.40 -3.86
N TYR A 373 -3.78 -12.60 -2.55
CA TYR A 373 -4.47 -13.80 -2.08
C TYR A 373 -5.21 -13.49 -0.79
N GLN A 374 -6.39 -14.06 -0.66
CA GLN A 374 -7.28 -13.79 0.46
C GLN A 374 -6.84 -14.48 1.76
N ARG A 375 -6.10 -15.58 1.64
CA ARG A 375 -5.71 -16.38 2.82
C ARG A 375 -4.19 -16.65 2.80
N PRO A 376 -3.38 -15.61 3.03
CA PRO A 376 -1.92 -15.83 3.09
C PRO A 376 -1.57 -17.00 4.02
N ARG A 377 -0.47 -17.67 3.74
CA ARG A 377 -0.12 -18.94 4.38
C ARG A 377 1.36 -18.96 4.74
N GLY A 378 1.77 -20.08 5.33
CA GLY A 378 3.17 -20.33 5.65
C GLY A 378 3.76 -19.31 6.61
N ALA A 379 5.01 -18.93 6.37
CA ALA A 379 5.77 -18.06 7.26
C ALA A 379 5.14 -16.66 7.41
N TRP A 380 4.52 -16.14 6.34
CA TRP A 380 3.85 -14.86 6.41
C TRP A 380 2.68 -14.89 7.37
N ALA A 381 1.84 -15.93 7.28
CA ALA A 381 0.73 -16.12 8.21
C ALA A 381 1.23 -16.33 9.65
N GLU A 382 2.32 -17.06 9.82
CA GLU A 382 2.91 -17.31 11.14
C GLU A 382 3.36 -16.02 11.82
N LEU A 383 3.94 -15.07 11.05
CA LEU A 383 4.30 -13.76 11.59
C LEU A 383 3.08 -13.05 12.16
N HIS A 384 1.99 -12.98 11.38
CA HIS A 384 0.76 -12.30 11.82
C HIS A 384 0.14 -13.01 13.02
N GLN A 385 0.16 -14.34 13.04
CA GLN A 385 -0.33 -15.11 14.18
C GLN A 385 0.48 -14.80 15.45
N THR A 386 1.79 -14.70 15.32
CA THR A 386 2.67 -14.32 16.43
C THR A 386 2.29 -12.94 16.97
N LEU A 387 2.14 -11.96 16.06
CA LEU A 387 1.79 -10.58 16.44
C LEU A 387 0.40 -10.51 17.06
N SER A 388 -0.54 -11.34 16.61
CA SER A 388 -1.90 -11.37 17.14
C SER A 388 -1.98 -11.97 18.54
N ASN A 389 -0.97 -12.71 18.95
CA ASN A 389 -0.94 -13.43 20.23
C ASN A 389 -0.06 -12.77 21.30
N LEU A 390 0.34 -11.50 21.10
CA LEU A 390 1.23 -10.81 22.05
C LEU A 390 0.50 -10.19 23.24
N GLY A 391 -0.84 -10.18 23.24
CA GLY A 391 -1.63 -9.53 24.27
C GLY A 391 -2.14 -8.15 23.89
N SER A 392 -1.92 -7.75 22.65
CA SER A 392 -2.45 -6.52 22.05
C SER A 392 -3.23 -6.86 20.79
N VAL A 393 -3.88 -5.85 20.19
CA VAL A 393 -4.60 -6.04 18.94
C VAL A 393 -3.62 -5.90 17.77
N HIS A 394 -3.69 -6.85 16.82
CA HIS A 394 -2.90 -6.80 15.60
C HIS A 394 -3.75 -6.25 14.47
N ILE A 395 -3.20 -5.28 13.73
CA ILE A 395 -3.85 -4.58 12.62
C ILE A 395 -3.30 -5.14 11.31
N GLU A 396 -4.20 -5.45 10.37
CA GLU A 396 -3.82 -5.88 9.04
C GLU A 396 -3.76 -4.67 8.12
N ASN A 397 -2.60 -4.44 7.54
CA ASN A 397 -2.39 -3.32 6.62
C ASN A 397 -2.55 -3.78 5.17
N VAL A 398 -3.59 -3.26 4.51
CA VAL A 398 -3.76 -3.45 3.07
C VAL A 398 -2.85 -2.42 2.40
N HIS A 399 -1.63 -2.83 2.09
CA HIS A 399 -0.54 -1.97 1.65
C HIS A 399 -0.43 -2.02 0.13
N ILE A 400 -0.97 -1.00 -0.53
CA ILE A 400 -0.96 -0.92 -2.00
C ILE A 400 -0.11 0.29 -2.40
N LEU A 401 0.99 0.04 -3.11
CA LEU A 401 1.87 1.11 -3.59
C LEU A 401 1.95 1.12 -5.11
N ALA A 402 0.83 1.24 -5.78
CA ALA A 402 0.74 1.38 -7.23
C ALA A 402 0.45 0.09 -8.01
N ASN A 403 0.44 -1.08 -7.38
CA ASN A 403 0.26 -2.31 -8.17
C ASN A 403 -1.14 -2.54 -8.71
N LEU A 404 -2.14 -1.81 -8.23
CA LEU A 404 -3.48 -1.81 -8.81
C LEU A 404 -3.77 -0.55 -9.64
N GLU A 405 -2.87 0.46 -9.56
CA GLU A 405 -3.06 1.70 -10.32
C GLU A 405 -3.23 1.43 -11.81
N PRO A 406 -4.01 2.25 -12.48
CA PRO A 406 -4.95 3.26 -11.98
C PRO A 406 -6.40 2.78 -12.05
N PHE A 407 -6.62 1.55 -12.47
CA PHE A 407 -7.96 1.02 -12.73
C PHE A 407 -8.74 0.88 -11.44
N ARG A 408 -10.07 1.02 -11.54
CA ARG A 408 -10.94 0.83 -10.38
C ARG A 408 -10.88 -0.62 -9.91
N TYR A 409 -10.74 -0.81 -8.62
CA TYR A 409 -10.74 -2.13 -8.01
C TYR A 409 -11.69 -2.11 -6.82
N ALA A 410 -12.69 -2.97 -6.85
CA ALA A 410 -13.64 -3.02 -5.74
C ALA A 410 -14.49 -4.30 -5.75
N SER A 411 -13.83 -5.45 -5.79
CA SER A 411 -14.56 -6.71 -5.70
C SER A 411 -15.03 -6.96 -4.26
N PRO A 412 -16.33 -6.82 -3.94
CA PRO A 412 -16.79 -7.10 -2.58
C PRO A 412 -16.52 -8.53 -2.15
N LYS A 413 -16.65 -9.49 -3.05
CA LYS A 413 -16.38 -10.90 -2.75
C LYS A 413 -14.92 -11.12 -2.33
N PHE A 414 -13.97 -10.61 -3.13
CA PHE A 414 -12.55 -10.77 -2.83
C PHE A 414 -12.19 -10.09 -1.51
N ILE A 415 -12.74 -8.88 -1.31
CA ILE A 415 -12.47 -8.10 -0.09
C ILE A 415 -13.04 -8.81 1.13
N GLN A 416 -14.28 -9.30 1.05
CA GLN A 416 -14.90 -10.05 2.15
C GLN A 416 -14.05 -11.27 2.53
N GLU A 417 -13.66 -12.05 1.53
CA GLU A 417 -12.83 -13.25 1.74
C GLU A 417 -11.49 -12.88 2.38
N SER A 418 -10.92 -11.74 1.98
CA SER A 418 -9.66 -11.24 2.56
C SER A 418 -9.83 -10.90 4.05
N VAL A 419 -10.90 -10.19 4.41
CA VAL A 419 -11.15 -9.85 5.82
C VAL A 419 -11.39 -11.10 6.65
N ILE A 420 -12.13 -12.07 6.11
CA ILE A 420 -12.29 -13.37 6.78
C ILE A 420 -10.91 -14.01 7.01
N GLY A 421 -10.04 -13.98 6.01
CA GLY A 421 -8.68 -14.48 6.14
C GLY A 421 -7.87 -13.74 7.20
N MET A 422 -8.03 -12.42 7.29
CA MET A 422 -7.39 -11.63 8.34
C MET A 422 -7.74 -12.15 9.74
N HIS A 423 -9.03 -12.45 9.96
CA HIS A 423 -9.49 -12.99 11.24
C HIS A 423 -9.06 -14.45 11.45
N GLU A 424 -9.35 -15.30 10.48
CA GLU A 424 -9.23 -16.76 10.65
C GLU A 424 -7.81 -17.28 10.47
N VAL A 425 -7.06 -16.72 9.54
CA VAL A 425 -5.69 -17.15 9.25
C VAL A 425 -4.68 -16.36 10.09
N MET A 426 -4.83 -15.04 10.10
CA MET A 426 -3.84 -14.13 10.69
C MET A 426 -4.11 -13.83 12.17
N GLY A 427 -5.36 -13.94 12.62
CA GLY A 427 -5.74 -13.51 13.95
C GLY A 427 -5.81 -12.00 14.11
N GLY A 428 -5.77 -11.27 13.02
CA GLY A 428 -5.81 -9.81 13.04
C GLY A 428 -7.20 -9.27 13.39
N ASN A 429 -7.23 -8.12 14.06
CA ASN A 429 -8.49 -7.52 14.49
C ASN A 429 -8.47 -6.01 14.34
N GLY A 430 -7.82 -5.53 13.31
CA GLY A 430 -7.79 -4.13 12.91
C GLY A 430 -7.50 -4.00 11.44
N LEU A 431 -7.86 -2.86 10.86
CA LEU A 431 -7.69 -2.58 9.44
C LEU A 431 -6.98 -1.25 9.25
N HIS A 432 -5.91 -1.27 8.47
CA HIS A 432 -5.20 -0.06 8.02
C HIS A 432 -5.18 -0.10 6.49
N LEU A 433 -6.00 0.73 5.85
CA LEU A 433 -6.31 0.64 4.43
C LEU A 433 -5.60 1.75 3.64
N TYR A 434 -4.80 1.37 2.65
CA TYR A 434 -4.19 2.32 1.71
C TYR A 434 -5.21 2.75 0.64
N PRO A 435 -5.02 3.92 0.03
CA PRO A 435 -5.82 4.29 -1.15
C PRO A 435 -5.60 3.30 -2.28
N GLN A 436 -6.65 3.01 -3.03
CA GLN A 436 -6.54 2.05 -4.13
C GLN A 436 -5.91 2.70 -5.38
N ALA A 437 -6.31 3.93 -5.68
CA ALA A 437 -5.91 4.58 -6.93
C ALA A 437 -4.46 5.03 -6.91
N SER A 438 -4.07 5.82 -5.92
CA SER A 438 -2.69 6.30 -5.82
C SER A 438 -2.43 6.84 -4.42
N TYR A 439 -1.46 6.26 -3.77
CA TYR A 439 -0.92 6.79 -2.53
C TYR A 439 -0.19 8.12 -2.78
N TRP A 440 0.50 8.21 -3.92
CA TRP A 440 1.44 9.31 -4.19
C TRP A 440 0.77 10.56 -4.75
N ASP A 441 -0.40 10.42 -5.35
CA ASP A 441 -1.11 11.53 -6.01
C ASP A 441 -2.37 11.95 -5.25
N TRP A 442 -2.49 11.50 -3.99
CA TRP A 442 -3.61 11.88 -3.15
C TRP A 442 -3.79 13.42 -3.17
N PRO A 443 -5.02 13.94 -3.28
CA PRO A 443 -6.33 13.24 -3.22
C PRO A 443 -6.93 12.85 -4.56
N TYR A 444 -6.15 12.92 -5.64
CA TYR A 444 -6.63 12.76 -6.99
C TYR A 444 -6.34 11.38 -7.56
N SER A 445 -7.19 10.93 -8.49
CA SER A 445 -6.91 9.74 -9.28
C SER A 445 -6.27 10.14 -10.61
N ALA A 446 -5.85 9.14 -11.39
CA ALA A 446 -5.18 9.35 -12.68
C ALA A 446 -6.16 9.58 -13.84
N ASP A 447 -7.46 9.57 -13.58
CA ASP A 447 -8.46 9.73 -14.64
C ASP A 447 -8.29 11.05 -15.40
N ARG A 448 -8.36 11.01 -16.74
CA ARG A 448 -8.48 12.21 -17.55
C ARG A 448 -9.93 12.67 -17.55
N VAL A 449 -10.14 13.95 -17.28
CA VAL A 449 -11.48 14.55 -17.29
C VAL A 449 -11.47 15.68 -18.32
N LYS A 450 -12.51 15.75 -19.14
CA LYS A 450 -12.59 16.67 -20.31
C LYS A 450 -12.28 18.13 -19.98
N ASN A 451 -12.69 18.61 -18.81
CA ASN A 451 -12.52 20.01 -18.41
C ASN A 451 -11.21 20.27 -17.62
N GLY A 452 -10.34 19.27 -17.53
CA GLY A 452 -9.10 19.39 -16.78
C GLY A 452 -9.23 19.23 -15.27
N ASP A 453 -10.44 19.08 -14.77
CA ASP A 453 -10.68 18.80 -13.35
C ASP A 453 -10.21 17.38 -13.00
N ARG A 454 -9.78 17.20 -11.76
CA ARG A 454 -9.32 15.89 -11.28
C ARG A 454 -10.40 15.23 -10.44
N LEU A 455 -10.59 13.92 -10.60
CA LEU A 455 -11.51 13.17 -9.75
C LEU A 455 -10.88 12.92 -8.38
N LEU A 456 -11.68 13.12 -7.33
CA LEU A 456 -11.24 12.81 -5.97
C LEU A 456 -11.35 11.29 -5.72
N GLN A 457 -10.30 10.72 -5.18
CA GLN A 457 -10.26 9.27 -4.90
C GLN A 457 -11.38 8.82 -3.96
N ILE A 458 -11.72 9.63 -2.97
CA ILE A 458 -12.77 9.26 -2.00
C ILE A 458 -14.15 9.11 -2.67
N GLU A 459 -14.39 9.82 -3.77
CA GLU A 459 -15.65 9.72 -4.53
C GLU A 459 -15.57 8.61 -5.58
N ARG A 460 -14.46 8.58 -6.33
CA ARG A 460 -14.25 7.61 -7.40
C ARG A 460 -14.19 6.18 -6.86
N ASP A 461 -13.46 5.97 -5.77
CA ASP A 461 -13.19 4.63 -5.22
C ASP A 461 -14.05 4.34 -4.00
N TRP A 462 -15.29 4.84 -3.99
CA TRP A 462 -16.20 4.70 -2.86
C TRP A 462 -16.45 3.23 -2.49
N MET A 463 -16.49 2.33 -3.48
CA MET A 463 -16.70 0.90 -3.22
C MET A 463 -15.52 0.28 -2.50
N TRP A 464 -14.30 0.70 -2.86
CA TRP A 464 -13.08 0.23 -2.16
C TRP A 464 -13.19 0.53 -0.66
N TYR A 465 -13.45 1.79 -0.34
CA TYR A 465 -13.53 2.20 1.06
C TYR A 465 -14.73 1.56 1.77
N LYS A 466 -15.88 1.52 1.11
CA LYS A 466 -17.11 0.96 1.70
C LYS A 466 -16.97 -0.55 1.94
N ALA A 467 -16.39 -1.28 1.00
CA ALA A 467 -16.28 -2.74 1.11
C ALA A 467 -15.36 -3.14 2.27
N TRP A 468 -14.15 -2.57 2.31
CA TRP A 468 -13.22 -2.91 3.40
C TRP A 468 -13.81 -2.55 4.77
N SER A 469 -14.41 -1.38 4.90
CA SER A 469 -15.00 -0.96 6.17
C SER A 469 -16.22 -1.80 6.56
N ARG A 470 -17.06 -2.16 5.59
CA ARG A 470 -18.22 -3.00 5.83
C ARG A 470 -17.82 -4.37 6.39
N TYR A 471 -16.80 -4.98 5.80
CA TYR A 471 -16.36 -6.31 6.25
C TYR A 471 -15.46 -6.22 7.50
N ALA A 472 -14.81 -5.09 7.74
CA ALA A 472 -14.13 -4.85 9.02
C ALA A 472 -15.14 -4.72 10.16
N TRP A 473 -16.34 -4.18 9.88
CA TRP A 473 -17.42 -4.14 10.87
C TRP A 473 -17.93 -5.53 11.17
N LYS A 474 -18.25 -6.32 10.11
CA LYS A 474 -18.72 -7.71 10.23
C LYS A 474 -18.30 -8.46 8.97
N ALA A 475 -17.37 -9.40 9.11
CA ALA A 475 -16.77 -10.07 7.95
C ALA A 475 -17.72 -11.10 7.33
N LYS A 476 -18.30 -11.95 8.16
CA LYS A 476 -19.17 -13.04 7.68
C LYS A 476 -20.60 -12.53 7.49
N ARG A 477 -21.01 -12.47 6.22
CA ARG A 477 -22.34 -12.04 5.82
C ARG A 477 -22.83 -12.99 4.75
N ASP A 478 -24.13 -13.23 4.72
CA ASP A 478 -24.76 -14.12 3.73
C ASP A 478 -24.50 -13.58 2.30
N ARG A 479 -24.01 -14.44 1.42
CA ARG A 479 -23.64 -14.03 0.06
C ARG A 479 -24.82 -13.42 -0.72
N ARG A 480 -26.00 -14.04 -0.65
CA ARG A 480 -27.18 -13.51 -1.35
C ARG A 480 -27.57 -12.12 -0.83
N ALA A 481 -27.51 -11.94 0.49
CA ALA A 481 -27.80 -10.64 1.09
C ALA A 481 -26.76 -9.59 0.66
N GLU A 482 -25.48 -9.99 0.51
CA GLU A 482 -24.43 -9.08 0.05
C GLU A 482 -24.62 -8.69 -1.42
N ILE A 483 -24.98 -9.63 -2.27
CA ILE A 483 -25.30 -9.32 -3.66
C ILE A 483 -26.45 -8.29 -3.71
N ASP A 484 -27.51 -8.52 -2.93
CA ASP A 484 -28.65 -7.60 -2.87
C ASP A 484 -28.23 -6.20 -2.39
N PHE A 485 -27.38 -6.14 -1.37
CA PHE A 485 -26.86 -4.88 -0.83
C PHE A 485 -26.09 -4.10 -1.90
N TRP A 486 -25.11 -4.75 -2.53
CA TRP A 486 -24.28 -4.06 -3.53
C TRP A 486 -25.06 -3.68 -4.78
N CYS A 487 -26.00 -4.53 -5.20
CA CYS A 487 -26.87 -4.22 -6.34
C CYS A 487 -27.78 -3.02 -6.03
N ALA A 488 -28.26 -2.89 -4.79
CA ALA A 488 -29.01 -1.71 -4.38
C ALA A 488 -28.16 -0.43 -4.45
N GLN A 489 -26.91 -0.50 -3.97
CA GLN A 489 -25.98 0.65 -4.02
C GLN A 489 -25.70 1.06 -5.47
N LEU A 490 -25.36 0.09 -6.31
CA LEU A 490 -25.02 0.34 -7.72
C LEU A 490 -26.25 0.78 -8.52
N GLY A 491 -27.41 0.18 -8.23
CA GLY A 491 -28.68 0.54 -8.88
C GLY A 491 -29.08 1.97 -8.58
N HIS A 492 -28.90 2.39 -7.34
CA HIS A 492 -29.17 3.78 -6.94
C HIS A 492 -28.26 4.74 -7.70
N ARG A 493 -26.98 4.42 -7.77
CA ARG A 493 -25.98 5.31 -8.40
C ARG A 493 -26.21 5.46 -9.90
N PHE A 494 -26.51 4.36 -10.60
CA PHE A 494 -26.57 4.35 -12.07
C PHE A 494 -28.00 4.31 -12.63
N GLY A 495 -28.98 4.44 -11.74
CA GLY A 495 -30.42 4.46 -12.17
C GLY A 495 -30.87 3.14 -12.74
N LEU A 496 -30.51 2.04 -12.07
CA LEU A 496 -30.78 0.68 -12.52
C LEU A 496 -31.58 -0.10 -11.49
N SER A 497 -32.36 -1.09 -11.97
CA SER A 497 -32.92 -2.11 -11.08
C SER A 497 -31.80 -2.92 -10.43
N LYS A 498 -32.07 -3.59 -9.33
CA LYS A 498 -31.10 -4.48 -8.70
C LYS A 498 -30.63 -5.56 -9.67
N GLN A 499 -31.55 -6.13 -10.46
CA GLN A 499 -31.23 -7.17 -11.43
C GLN A 499 -30.25 -6.66 -12.48
N ASP A 500 -30.46 -5.47 -13.02
CA ASP A 500 -29.55 -4.88 -14.00
C ASP A 500 -28.22 -4.48 -13.36
N ALA A 501 -28.29 -3.91 -12.15
CA ALA A 501 -27.07 -3.50 -11.42
C ALA A 501 -26.16 -4.69 -11.10
N ASN A 502 -26.72 -5.90 -11.00
CA ASN A 502 -25.92 -7.10 -10.78
C ASN A 502 -24.86 -7.31 -11.87
N ASN A 503 -25.12 -6.82 -13.08
CA ASN A 503 -24.13 -6.88 -14.17
C ASN A 503 -22.89 -6.05 -13.85
N ILE A 504 -23.06 -4.90 -13.21
CA ILE A 504 -21.91 -4.08 -12.80
C ILE A 504 -21.14 -4.81 -11.69
N LEU A 505 -21.87 -5.39 -10.72
CA LEU A 505 -21.24 -6.15 -9.64
C LEU A 505 -20.43 -7.34 -10.20
N ILE A 506 -21.03 -8.09 -11.15
CA ILE A 506 -20.33 -9.21 -11.80
C ILE A 506 -19.03 -8.71 -12.47
N ALA A 507 -19.12 -7.59 -13.19
CA ALA A 507 -17.94 -7.02 -13.84
C ALA A 507 -16.84 -6.68 -12.83
N TYR A 508 -17.19 -6.06 -11.71
CA TYR A 508 -16.22 -5.77 -10.64
C TYR A 508 -15.64 -7.04 -10.02
N GLU A 509 -16.46 -8.06 -9.79
CA GLU A 509 -15.99 -9.27 -9.14
C GLU A 509 -15.15 -10.12 -10.08
N GLU A 510 -15.46 -10.13 -11.39
CA GLU A 510 -14.64 -10.85 -12.35
C GLU A 510 -13.31 -10.13 -12.60
N THR A 511 -13.31 -8.81 -12.83
CA THR A 511 -12.05 -8.07 -12.99
C THR A 511 -11.22 -8.10 -11.71
N GLY A 512 -11.88 -8.19 -10.56
CA GLY A 512 -11.21 -8.25 -9.26
C GLY A 512 -10.38 -9.50 -9.04
N GLU A 513 -10.53 -10.53 -9.88
CA GLU A 513 -9.71 -11.74 -9.84
C GLU A 513 -8.47 -11.65 -10.74
N ILE A 514 -8.46 -10.72 -11.69
CA ILE A 514 -7.41 -10.66 -12.71
C ILE A 514 -6.06 -10.22 -12.12
N ALA A 515 -6.00 -9.02 -11.53
CA ALA A 515 -4.75 -8.51 -10.98
C ALA A 515 -4.19 -9.41 -9.88
N PRO A 516 -5.00 -9.87 -8.89
CA PRO A 516 -4.46 -10.78 -7.88
C PRO A 516 -3.85 -12.06 -8.45
N LYS A 517 -4.50 -12.69 -9.43
CA LYS A 517 -3.99 -13.92 -10.03
C LYS A 517 -2.71 -13.67 -10.83
N LEU A 518 -2.67 -12.58 -11.60
CA LEU A 518 -1.47 -12.23 -12.36
C LEU A 518 -0.31 -11.90 -11.43
N LEU A 519 -0.58 -11.13 -10.37
CA LEU A 519 0.45 -10.75 -9.39
C LEU A 519 1.05 -11.99 -8.74
N ARG A 520 0.21 -12.90 -8.26
CA ARG A 520 0.72 -14.03 -7.49
C ARG A 520 1.38 -15.12 -8.34
N ARG A 521 1.12 -15.16 -9.65
CA ARG A 521 1.74 -16.15 -10.53
C ARG A 521 2.79 -15.59 -11.49
N PHE A 522 2.73 -14.32 -11.82
CA PHE A 522 3.67 -13.71 -12.76
C PHE A 522 4.37 -12.46 -12.21
N GLY A 523 3.80 -11.84 -11.19
CA GLY A 523 4.37 -10.63 -10.64
C GLY A 523 5.73 -10.88 -9.98
N ILE A 524 6.70 -10.05 -10.33
CA ILE A 524 8.00 -10.07 -9.70
C ILE A 524 8.36 -8.65 -9.32
N THR A 525 8.62 -8.41 -8.09
CA THR A 525 9.22 -7.14 -7.69
C THR A 525 9.80 -7.28 -6.31
N ASP A 526 10.81 -6.53 -6.09
CA ASP A 526 11.32 -6.29 -4.78
C ASP A 526 10.36 -5.30 -4.10
N GLY A 527 9.62 -5.78 -3.11
CA GLY A 527 8.60 -4.99 -2.46
C GLY A 527 7.37 -4.69 -3.30
N ASN A 528 7.19 -5.43 -4.40
CA ASN A 528 6.00 -5.34 -5.27
C ASN A 528 5.69 -3.92 -5.75
N ARG A 529 6.72 -3.15 -6.01
CA ARG A 529 6.54 -1.77 -6.44
C ARG A 529 6.29 -1.61 -7.92
N GLN A 530 6.58 -2.65 -8.69
CA GLN A 530 6.26 -2.62 -10.12
C GLN A 530 4.74 -2.68 -10.29
N THR A 531 4.21 -1.71 -11.00
CA THR A 531 2.78 -1.71 -11.34
C THR A 531 2.51 -2.86 -12.30
N LEU A 532 1.78 -3.85 -11.85
CA LEU A 532 1.43 -4.98 -12.72
C LEU A 532 0.68 -4.50 -13.96
N THR A 533 -0.20 -3.52 -13.77
CA THR A 533 -1.00 -2.98 -14.86
C THR A 533 -0.15 -2.35 -15.96
N LEU A 534 1.07 -1.89 -15.64
CA LEU A 534 1.98 -1.32 -16.64
C LEU A 534 2.66 -2.40 -17.48
N GLY A 535 2.83 -3.62 -16.96
CA GLY A 535 3.34 -4.75 -17.72
C GLY A 535 4.72 -5.23 -17.25
N MET A 536 5.20 -6.29 -17.92
CA MET A 536 6.49 -6.92 -17.57
C MET A 536 7.22 -7.30 -18.86
N LEU A 537 8.56 -7.22 -18.81
CA LEU A 537 9.42 -7.71 -19.89
C LEU A 537 9.39 -9.24 -19.90
N MET A 538 9.62 -9.84 -21.08
CA MET A 538 9.72 -11.29 -21.20
C MET A 538 10.83 -11.84 -20.30
N SER A 539 11.98 -11.15 -20.24
CA SER A 539 13.09 -11.57 -19.38
C SER A 539 12.69 -11.64 -17.89
N GLN A 540 11.77 -10.78 -17.45
CA GLN A 540 11.27 -10.84 -16.07
C GLN A 540 10.46 -12.10 -15.82
N LEU A 541 9.77 -12.61 -16.84
CA LEU A 541 8.96 -13.84 -16.73
C LEU A 541 9.81 -15.09 -16.78
N ILE A 542 10.83 -15.12 -17.66
CA ILE A 542 11.62 -16.33 -17.88
C ILE A 542 12.88 -16.41 -17.03
N ASN A 543 13.32 -15.28 -16.43
CA ASN A 543 14.46 -15.25 -15.54
C ASN A 543 14.21 -14.29 -14.38
N PRO A 544 13.21 -14.58 -13.56
CA PRO A 544 12.80 -13.66 -12.48
C PRO A 544 13.90 -13.40 -11.45
N TYR A 545 14.77 -14.37 -11.19
CA TYR A 545 15.84 -14.22 -10.19
C TYR A 545 16.82 -13.12 -10.56
N ARG A 546 17.00 -12.85 -11.86
CA ARG A 546 17.84 -11.75 -12.34
C ARG A 546 17.32 -10.37 -11.86
N PHE A 547 16.03 -10.28 -11.55
CA PHE A 547 15.36 -9.03 -11.19
C PHE A 547 14.98 -8.99 -9.70
N GLY A 548 15.56 -9.86 -8.90
CA GLY A 548 15.27 -9.91 -7.48
C GLY A 548 13.86 -10.45 -7.21
N LEU A 549 13.58 -11.63 -7.73
CA LEU A 549 12.27 -12.26 -7.59
C LEU A 549 11.82 -12.28 -6.14
N PHE A 550 10.57 -11.91 -5.92
CA PHE A 550 9.95 -11.94 -4.63
C PHE A 550 9.30 -13.30 -4.40
N GLU A 551 10.08 -14.26 -3.93
CA GLU A 551 9.63 -15.65 -3.73
C GLU A 551 8.42 -15.74 -2.79
N LEU A 552 8.32 -14.81 -1.85
CA LEU A 552 7.24 -14.80 -0.87
C LEU A 552 5.85 -14.80 -1.53
N LEU A 553 5.71 -14.16 -2.70
CA LEU A 553 4.45 -14.19 -3.46
C LEU A 553 4.01 -15.61 -3.76
N TYR A 554 4.96 -16.47 -4.13
CA TYR A 554 4.66 -17.83 -4.54
C TYR A 554 4.51 -18.79 -3.36
N GLU A 555 5.21 -18.50 -2.28
CA GLU A 555 5.23 -19.38 -1.11
C GLU A 555 4.15 -19.04 -0.06
N CYS A 556 3.90 -17.76 0.17
CA CYS A 556 3.06 -17.32 1.28
C CYS A 556 1.87 -16.47 0.85
N GLU A 557 2.05 -15.63 -0.17
CA GLU A 557 1.02 -14.68 -0.62
C GLU A 557 0.23 -15.20 -1.80
N ALA A 558 0.25 -16.51 -2.02
CA ALA A 558 -0.45 -17.20 -3.09
C ALA A 558 -0.89 -18.57 -2.57
N PRO A 559 -1.90 -19.21 -3.18
CA PRO A 559 -2.13 -20.63 -2.89
C PRO A 559 -0.94 -21.44 -3.36
N GLU A 560 -0.80 -22.65 -2.82
CA GLU A 560 0.24 -23.54 -3.28
C GLU A 560 0.20 -23.61 -4.81
N GLY A 561 1.35 -23.55 -5.45
CA GLY A 561 1.39 -23.50 -6.90
C GLY A 561 2.81 -23.40 -7.44
N GLU A 562 2.91 -23.04 -8.72
CA GLU A 562 4.17 -23.08 -9.46
C GLU A 562 4.42 -21.77 -10.20
N MET A 563 5.69 -21.38 -10.25
CA MET A 563 6.18 -20.34 -11.14
C MET A 563 6.29 -20.86 -12.57
N LEU A 564 6.38 -19.96 -13.54
CA LEU A 564 6.60 -20.36 -14.94
C LEU A 564 7.83 -21.25 -15.08
N ILE A 565 8.94 -20.87 -14.45
CA ILE A 565 10.19 -21.65 -14.54
C ILE A 565 10.03 -23.04 -13.90
N THR A 566 9.33 -23.11 -12.78
CA THR A 566 9.07 -24.39 -12.11
C THR A 566 8.17 -25.30 -12.97
N TYR A 567 7.12 -24.70 -13.52
CA TYR A 567 6.19 -25.44 -14.40
C TYR A 567 6.92 -26.01 -15.61
N ALA A 568 7.73 -25.19 -16.28
CA ALA A 568 8.47 -25.63 -17.48
C ALA A 568 9.45 -26.74 -17.17
N ASP A 569 10.14 -26.65 -16.03
CA ASP A 569 11.09 -27.70 -15.59
C ASP A 569 10.36 -29.01 -15.32
N LYS A 570 9.23 -28.98 -14.62
CA LYS A 570 8.43 -30.16 -14.33
C LYS A 570 7.85 -30.78 -15.59
N GLU A 571 7.34 -29.96 -16.53
CA GLU A 571 6.81 -30.45 -17.80
C GLU A 571 7.87 -31.20 -18.56
N TRP A 572 9.07 -30.62 -18.65
CA TRP A 572 10.17 -31.29 -19.38
C TRP A 572 10.58 -32.60 -18.73
N ASN A 573 10.63 -32.65 -17.42
CA ASN A 573 11.10 -33.81 -16.67
C ASN A 573 10.00 -34.82 -16.32
N GLY A 574 8.75 -34.57 -16.70
CA GLY A 574 7.63 -35.45 -16.43
C GLY A 574 7.26 -35.51 -14.95
N VAL A 575 7.53 -34.48 -14.20
CA VAL A 575 7.19 -34.39 -12.77
C VAL A 575 5.77 -33.85 -12.63
N PRO A 576 4.93 -34.44 -11.76
CA PRO A 576 3.56 -33.98 -11.58
C PRO A 576 3.50 -32.52 -11.05
N HIS A 577 2.53 -31.79 -11.56
CA HIS A 577 2.29 -30.39 -11.11
C HIS A 577 1.54 -30.37 -9.78
N VAL A 578 1.76 -29.32 -9.01
CA VAL A 578 1.15 -29.16 -7.68
C VAL A 578 0.49 -27.79 -7.58
N GLY A 579 -0.76 -27.78 -7.14
CA GLY A 579 -1.48 -26.55 -6.82
C GLY A 579 -1.88 -25.74 -8.07
N GLU A 580 -1.92 -24.43 -7.90
CA GLU A 580 -2.29 -23.49 -8.96
C GLU A 580 -1.13 -23.37 -9.95
N THR A 581 -1.40 -23.64 -11.22
CA THR A 581 -0.35 -23.58 -12.25
C THR A 581 -0.47 -22.30 -13.08
N PRO A 582 0.64 -21.88 -13.72
CA PRO A 582 0.58 -20.75 -14.65
C PRO A 582 -0.41 -20.98 -15.80
N VAL A 583 -0.52 -22.24 -16.29
CA VAL A 583 -1.45 -22.58 -17.37
C VAL A 583 -2.90 -22.36 -16.93
N GLN A 584 -3.24 -22.75 -15.69
CA GLN A 584 -4.56 -22.51 -15.12
C GLN A 584 -4.84 -21.01 -15.01
N VAL A 585 -3.89 -20.23 -14.51
CA VAL A 585 -4.06 -18.78 -14.37
C VAL A 585 -4.23 -18.09 -15.73
N ILE A 586 -3.48 -18.53 -16.75
CA ILE A 586 -3.63 -18.03 -18.13
C ILE A 586 -5.09 -18.17 -18.58
N GLN A 587 -5.67 -19.34 -18.37
CA GLN A 587 -7.06 -19.58 -18.78
C GLN A 587 -8.04 -18.78 -17.89
N ASP A 588 -7.80 -18.78 -16.57
CA ASP A 588 -8.66 -18.10 -15.61
C ASP A 588 -8.80 -16.59 -15.92
N VAL A 589 -7.68 -15.91 -16.19
CA VAL A 589 -7.74 -14.45 -16.40
C VAL A 589 -8.46 -14.10 -17.71
N LYS A 590 -8.33 -14.94 -18.74
CA LYS A 590 -9.11 -14.76 -19.97
C LYS A 590 -10.60 -14.95 -19.71
N ASP A 591 -10.97 -15.99 -18.96
CA ASP A 591 -12.37 -16.28 -18.62
C ASP A 591 -12.97 -15.15 -17.79
N HIS A 592 -12.25 -14.67 -16.78
CA HIS A 592 -12.69 -13.52 -15.96
C HIS A 592 -12.92 -12.29 -16.83
N ALA A 593 -11.99 -12.00 -17.73
CA ALA A 593 -12.10 -10.85 -18.62
C ALA A 593 -13.33 -10.94 -19.53
N ASP A 594 -13.56 -12.11 -20.12
CA ASP A 594 -14.71 -12.33 -21.02
C ASP A 594 -16.03 -12.18 -20.28
N LYS A 595 -16.13 -12.73 -19.07
CA LYS A 595 -17.33 -12.60 -18.22
C LYS A 595 -17.58 -11.14 -17.83
N ALA A 596 -16.54 -10.41 -17.50
CA ALA A 596 -16.64 -9.01 -17.11
C ALA A 596 -17.13 -8.12 -18.28
N VAL A 597 -16.58 -8.32 -19.47
CA VAL A 597 -16.97 -7.58 -20.68
C VAL A 597 -18.44 -7.89 -21.02
N LYS A 598 -18.81 -9.16 -21.00
CA LYS A 598 -20.19 -9.58 -21.29
C LYS A 598 -21.16 -8.89 -20.34
N ALA A 599 -20.83 -8.89 -19.04
CA ALA A 599 -21.72 -8.29 -18.02
C ALA A 599 -21.84 -6.78 -18.18
N ILE A 600 -20.72 -6.07 -18.35
CA ILE A 600 -20.77 -4.60 -18.42
C ILE A 600 -21.48 -4.14 -19.72
N ASP A 601 -21.28 -4.85 -20.80
CA ASP A 601 -21.94 -4.53 -22.08
C ASP A 601 -23.45 -4.79 -22.02
N ALA A 602 -23.88 -5.83 -21.28
CA ALA A 602 -25.30 -6.18 -21.16
C ALA A 602 -26.13 -5.07 -20.51
N VAL A 603 -25.53 -4.25 -19.65
CA VAL A 603 -26.24 -3.22 -18.90
C VAL A 603 -26.03 -1.81 -19.47
N ALA A 604 -25.10 -1.63 -20.39
CA ALA A 604 -24.65 -0.29 -20.83
C ALA A 604 -25.79 0.60 -21.33
N ALA A 605 -26.75 0.04 -22.10
CA ALA A 605 -27.86 0.81 -22.65
C ALA A 605 -28.92 1.21 -21.62
N LYS A 606 -28.91 0.57 -20.45
CA LYS A 606 -29.93 0.78 -19.40
C LYS A 606 -29.49 1.80 -18.35
N VAL A 607 -28.24 2.21 -18.32
CA VAL A 607 -27.73 3.18 -17.35
C VAL A 607 -28.41 4.53 -17.60
N SER A 608 -29.01 5.11 -16.56
CA SER A 608 -29.77 6.36 -16.70
C SER A 608 -29.19 7.54 -15.93
N THR A 609 -28.36 7.29 -14.91
CA THR A 609 -27.69 8.34 -14.13
C THR A 609 -26.20 8.05 -14.04
N ASP A 610 -25.41 9.10 -13.80
CA ASP A 610 -23.93 9.03 -13.69
C ASP A 610 -23.31 8.26 -14.85
N LYS A 611 -23.76 8.54 -16.06
CA LYS A 611 -23.34 7.85 -17.28
C LYS A 611 -21.84 7.99 -17.54
N GLU A 612 -21.26 9.14 -17.22
CA GLU A 612 -19.82 9.36 -17.42
C GLU A 612 -18.99 8.40 -16.56
N GLU A 613 -19.35 8.26 -15.29
CA GLU A 613 -18.64 7.32 -14.43
C GLU A 613 -18.84 5.87 -14.89
N PHE A 614 -20.04 5.52 -15.32
CA PHE A 614 -20.29 4.18 -15.88
C PHE A 614 -19.36 3.91 -17.08
N GLU A 615 -19.20 4.88 -17.98
CA GLU A 615 -18.32 4.71 -19.14
C GLU A 615 -16.86 4.55 -18.71
N ARG A 616 -16.44 5.22 -17.62
CA ARG A 616 -15.08 5.02 -17.08
C ARG A 616 -14.92 3.60 -16.54
N ILE A 617 -15.95 3.08 -15.85
CA ILE A 617 -15.94 1.68 -15.37
C ILE A 617 -15.86 0.72 -16.56
N ARG A 618 -16.67 0.95 -17.58
CA ARG A 618 -16.68 0.12 -18.79
C ARG A 618 -15.31 0.12 -19.47
N SER A 619 -14.70 1.31 -19.59
CA SER A 619 -13.33 1.44 -20.13
C SER A 619 -12.31 0.66 -19.30
N ASP A 620 -12.43 0.69 -17.97
CA ASP A 620 -11.55 -0.08 -17.10
C ASP A 620 -11.73 -1.59 -17.32
N VAL A 621 -12.96 -2.05 -17.52
CA VAL A 621 -13.23 -3.47 -17.81
C VAL A 621 -12.54 -3.90 -19.13
N TYR A 622 -12.64 -3.07 -20.17
CA TYR A 622 -11.98 -3.35 -21.44
C TYR A 622 -10.46 -3.29 -21.30
N ALA A 623 -9.94 -2.37 -20.49
CA ALA A 623 -8.50 -2.30 -20.21
C ALA A 623 -8.01 -3.55 -19.47
N TYR A 624 -8.78 -4.04 -18.49
CA TYR A 624 -8.47 -5.29 -17.81
C TYR A 624 -8.48 -6.47 -18.78
N LYS A 625 -9.41 -6.49 -19.73
CA LYS A 625 -9.42 -7.55 -20.75
C LYS A 625 -8.15 -7.50 -21.61
N ALA A 626 -7.79 -6.33 -22.10
CA ALA A 626 -6.58 -6.18 -22.91
C ALA A 626 -5.35 -6.61 -22.11
N LEU A 627 -5.27 -6.19 -20.84
CA LEU A 627 -4.16 -6.56 -19.95
C LEU A 627 -4.12 -8.08 -19.69
N ALA A 628 -5.26 -8.67 -19.41
CA ALA A 628 -5.35 -10.12 -19.12
C ALA A 628 -4.91 -10.94 -20.35
N TYR A 629 -5.40 -10.59 -21.52
CA TYR A 629 -5.01 -11.28 -22.76
C TYR A 629 -3.54 -11.04 -23.10
N HIS A 630 -3.04 -9.83 -22.88
CA HIS A 630 -1.62 -9.53 -23.05
C HIS A 630 -0.76 -10.47 -22.20
N PHE A 631 -1.03 -10.54 -20.88
CA PHE A 631 -0.28 -11.41 -19.98
C PHE A 631 -0.45 -12.89 -20.32
N ALA A 632 -1.68 -13.30 -20.64
CA ALA A 632 -1.96 -14.70 -20.96
C ALA A 632 -1.13 -15.18 -22.15
N TYR A 633 -1.11 -14.40 -23.23
CA TYR A 633 -0.33 -14.77 -24.41
C TYR A 633 1.17 -14.65 -24.17
N LYS A 634 1.60 -13.64 -23.39
CA LYS A 634 3.02 -13.47 -23.06
C LYS A 634 3.52 -14.66 -22.22
N ALA A 635 2.72 -15.08 -21.24
CA ALA A 635 3.08 -16.23 -20.39
C ALA A 635 3.09 -17.53 -21.20
N GLN A 636 2.14 -17.72 -22.13
CA GLN A 636 2.16 -18.86 -23.02
C GLN A 636 3.44 -18.89 -23.88
N ALA A 637 3.81 -17.74 -24.44
CA ALA A 637 5.06 -17.60 -25.19
C ALA A 637 6.26 -17.95 -24.30
N ALA A 638 6.25 -17.45 -23.07
CA ALA A 638 7.32 -17.71 -22.11
C ALA A 638 7.50 -19.22 -21.84
N LEU A 639 6.40 -19.96 -21.76
CA LEU A 639 6.47 -21.41 -21.54
C LEU A 639 7.17 -22.12 -22.71
N TYR A 640 6.89 -21.72 -23.96
CA TYR A 640 7.60 -22.30 -25.13
C TYR A 640 9.07 -21.89 -25.13
N VAL A 641 9.39 -20.65 -24.77
CA VAL A 641 10.79 -20.20 -24.68
C VAL A 641 11.53 -21.02 -23.61
N LEU A 642 10.89 -21.22 -22.45
CA LEU A 642 11.46 -22.05 -21.38
C LEU A 642 11.62 -23.51 -21.80
N ARG A 643 10.69 -24.05 -22.62
CA ARG A 643 10.84 -25.41 -23.16
C ARG A 643 12.07 -25.48 -24.04
N TYR A 644 12.29 -24.48 -24.91
CA TYR A 644 13.48 -24.38 -25.76
C TYR A 644 14.77 -24.45 -24.93
N LYS A 645 14.76 -23.96 -23.74
CA LYS A 645 15.90 -24.02 -22.81
C LYS A 645 16.38 -25.48 -22.63
N TYR A 646 15.47 -26.44 -22.67
CA TYR A 646 15.76 -27.86 -22.51
C TYR A 646 15.85 -28.59 -23.84
N SER A 647 14.97 -28.32 -24.76
CA SER A 647 14.81 -29.05 -26.03
C SER A 647 15.85 -28.65 -27.08
N GLU A 648 16.24 -27.39 -27.08
CA GLU A 648 17.06 -26.77 -28.13
C GLU A 648 16.40 -26.90 -29.51
N ASP A 649 15.09 -27.15 -29.54
CA ASP A 649 14.30 -27.31 -30.75
C ASP A 649 13.69 -25.97 -31.16
N LEU A 650 14.10 -25.46 -32.32
CA LEU A 650 13.60 -24.17 -32.84
C LEU A 650 12.09 -24.16 -33.03
N THR A 651 11.45 -25.34 -33.16
CA THR A 651 10.00 -25.42 -33.26
C THR A 651 9.33 -24.79 -32.05
N ASP A 652 9.93 -24.90 -30.86
CA ASP A 652 9.40 -24.26 -29.64
C ASP A 652 9.40 -22.75 -29.77
N LEU A 653 10.46 -22.18 -30.32
CA LEU A 653 10.53 -20.71 -30.53
C LEU A 653 9.56 -20.29 -31.65
N GLU A 654 9.38 -21.10 -32.66
CA GLU A 654 8.41 -20.81 -33.71
C GLU A 654 6.98 -20.77 -33.16
N LYS A 655 6.67 -21.64 -32.18
CA LYS A 655 5.38 -21.64 -31.51
C LYS A 655 5.21 -20.44 -30.58
N ALA A 656 6.29 -19.98 -30.00
CA ALA A 656 6.27 -18.80 -29.12
C ALA A 656 5.98 -17.49 -29.88
N LEU A 657 6.49 -17.37 -31.10
CA LEU A 657 6.42 -16.12 -31.86
C LEU A 657 4.98 -15.60 -32.07
N PRO A 658 4.03 -16.39 -32.62
CA PRO A 658 2.68 -15.86 -32.83
C PRO A 658 1.99 -15.47 -31.51
N LEU A 659 2.29 -16.15 -30.41
CA LEU A 659 1.76 -15.82 -29.10
C LEU A 659 2.31 -14.49 -28.60
N LEU A 660 3.61 -14.27 -28.79
CA LEU A 660 4.23 -13.01 -28.41
C LEU A 660 3.69 -11.85 -29.27
N GLU A 661 3.47 -12.11 -30.57
CA GLU A 661 2.85 -11.11 -31.46
C GLU A 661 1.44 -10.74 -30.96
N LYS A 662 0.64 -11.73 -30.56
CA LYS A 662 -0.70 -11.48 -30.00
C LYS A 662 -0.61 -10.68 -28.70
N SER A 663 0.36 -11.02 -27.84
CA SER A 663 0.59 -10.32 -26.58
C SER A 663 0.84 -8.81 -26.83
N VAL A 664 1.71 -8.50 -27.79
CA VAL A 664 2.02 -7.12 -28.14
C VAL A 664 0.79 -6.42 -28.74
N ALA A 665 0.02 -7.12 -29.58
CA ALA A 665 -1.22 -6.57 -30.17
C ALA A 665 -2.21 -6.16 -29.09
N TYR A 666 -2.41 -7.00 -28.07
CA TYR A 666 -3.30 -6.66 -26.94
C TYR A 666 -2.75 -5.51 -26.11
N TYR A 667 -1.43 -5.44 -25.95
CA TYR A 667 -0.83 -4.30 -25.25
C TYR A 667 -1.03 -3.01 -26.03
N LYS A 668 -0.93 -3.06 -27.34
CA LYS A 668 -1.22 -1.91 -28.22
C LYS A 668 -2.68 -1.46 -28.04
N GLU A 669 -3.61 -2.41 -27.95
CA GLU A 669 -5.02 -2.13 -27.66
C GLU A 669 -5.16 -1.43 -26.30
N LEU A 670 -4.47 -1.95 -25.29
CA LEU A 670 -4.46 -1.35 -23.96
C LEU A 670 -3.94 0.11 -23.99
N ALA A 671 -2.85 0.34 -24.71
CA ALA A 671 -2.28 1.68 -24.87
C ALA A 671 -3.28 2.64 -25.54
N GLN A 672 -3.97 2.16 -26.59
CA GLN A 672 -4.98 2.97 -27.29
C GLN A 672 -6.18 3.29 -26.40
N LEU A 673 -6.67 2.31 -25.65
CA LEU A 673 -7.80 2.50 -24.71
C LEU A 673 -7.49 3.52 -23.63
N THR A 674 -6.25 3.50 -23.11
CA THR A 674 -5.87 4.30 -21.98
C THR A 674 -5.30 5.67 -22.35
N LYS A 675 -4.95 5.89 -23.59
CA LYS A 675 -4.36 7.14 -24.07
C LYS A 675 -5.23 8.35 -23.69
N GLU A 676 -6.55 8.22 -23.85
CA GLU A 676 -7.50 9.30 -23.61
C GLU A 676 -8.20 9.22 -22.24
N THR A 677 -7.99 8.14 -21.49
CA THR A 677 -8.71 7.92 -20.24
C THR A 677 -7.86 8.13 -18.99
N TYR A 678 -6.54 8.03 -19.10
CA TYR A 678 -5.66 8.12 -17.93
C TYR A 678 -4.45 9.01 -18.22
N LEU A 679 -4.07 9.78 -17.21
CA LEU A 679 -2.87 10.65 -17.25
C LEU A 679 -1.58 9.83 -17.12
N TYR A 680 -1.65 8.72 -16.36
CA TYR A 680 -0.52 7.84 -16.12
C TYR A 680 -1.04 6.48 -15.65
N ALA A 681 -0.19 5.47 -15.77
CA ALA A 681 -0.44 4.15 -15.20
C ALA A 681 0.16 4.02 -13.80
N ASN A 682 1.21 4.79 -13.53
CA ASN A 682 1.96 4.66 -12.28
C ASN A 682 2.41 6.03 -11.79
N SER A 683 1.90 6.43 -10.64
CA SER A 683 2.23 7.73 -10.02
C SER A 683 3.61 7.73 -9.36
N MET A 684 4.16 6.55 -9.07
CA MET A 684 5.40 6.39 -8.32
C MET A 684 6.66 6.58 -9.15
N GLN A 685 6.58 6.36 -10.46
CA GLN A 685 7.74 6.34 -11.32
C GLN A 685 8.36 7.72 -11.45
N THR A 686 9.60 7.84 -11.00
CA THR A 686 10.40 9.08 -11.09
C THR A 686 11.79 8.70 -11.54
N GLN A 687 12.63 9.71 -11.76
CA GLN A 687 14.03 9.48 -12.09
C GLN A 687 14.76 8.77 -10.94
N GLN A 688 14.37 9.05 -9.70
CA GLN A 688 14.94 8.43 -8.52
C GLN A 688 14.45 7.00 -8.30
N ARG A 689 13.24 6.68 -8.78
CA ARG A 689 12.62 5.37 -8.57
C ARG A 689 12.19 4.77 -9.91
N LYS A 690 13.12 4.13 -10.58
CA LYS A 690 12.88 3.48 -11.89
C LYS A 690 12.34 2.07 -11.67
N ILE A 691 11.21 1.98 -11.00
CA ILE A 691 10.73 0.72 -10.47
C ILE A 691 10.04 -0.16 -11.51
N PRO A 692 9.00 0.32 -12.20
CA PRO A 692 8.35 -0.55 -13.18
C PRO A 692 9.31 -0.90 -14.30
N LEU A 693 9.26 -2.04 -14.83
CA LEU A 693 10.10 -2.50 -15.94
C LEU A 693 11.60 -2.43 -15.61
N ARG A 694 11.98 -3.00 -14.47
CA ARG A 694 13.40 -3.20 -14.16
C ARG A 694 14.09 -3.85 -15.35
N GLY A 695 15.27 -3.36 -15.69
CA GLY A 695 16.04 -3.85 -16.82
C GLY A 695 15.81 -3.07 -18.10
N ALA A 696 14.79 -2.23 -18.16
CA ALA A 696 14.59 -1.30 -19.27
C ALA A 696 15.02 0.11 -18.86
N ASN A 697 15.79 0.77 -19.69
CA ASN A 697 16.22 2.15 -19.40
C ASN A 697 15.06 3.12 -19.68
N GLY A 698 14.68 3.88 -18.68
CA GLY A 698 13.65 4.91 -18.82
C GLY A 698 12.70 4.97 -17.65
N ASN A 699 11.99 6.06 -17.56
CA ASN A 699 10.96 6.30 -16.57
C ASN A 699 9.60 6.19 -17.27
N TYR A 700 8.98 5.05 -17.17
CA TYR A 700 7.75 4.75 -17.89
C TYR A 700 6.56 4.98 -16.96
N LYS A 701 5.71 5.94 -17.32
CA LYS A 701 4.51 6.28 -16.54
C LYS A 701 3.20 5.86 -17.22
N HIS A 702 3.23 5.63 -18.55
CA HIS A 702 2.02 5.36 -19.32
C HIS A 702 2.22 4.18 -20.26
N TRP A 703 1.15 3.47 -20.55
CA TRP A 703 1.19 2.31 -21.46
C TRP A 703 1.70 2.67 -22.86
N THR A 704 1.40 3.89 -23.34
CA THR A 704 1.89 4.36 -24.63
C THR A 704 3.42 4.41 -24.70
N GLU A 705 4.06 4.64 -23.55
CA GLU A 705 5.52 4.66 -23.46
C GLU A 705 6.09 3.23 -23.38
N VAL A 706 5.40 2.34 -22.66
CA VAL A 706 5.85 0.97 -22.42
C VAL A 706 5.69 0.09 -23.65
N LEU A 707 4.81 0.46 -24.56
CA LEU A 707 4.63 -0.28 -25.83
C LEU A 707 5.96 -0.39 -26.59
N LEU A 708 6.79 0.64 -26.57
CA LEU A 708 8.07 0.63 -27.30
C LEU A 708 9.03 -0.48 -26.82
N PRO A 709 9.32 -0.62 -25.53
CA PRO A 709 10.13 -1.74 -25.04
C PRO A 709 9.54 -3.12 -25.42
N PHE A 710 8.23 -3.25 -25.41
CA PHE A 710 7.61 -4.53 -25.74
C PHE A 710 7.71 -4.82 -27.24
N GLU A 711 7.55 -3.82 -28.09
CA GLU A 711 7.78 -3.95 -29.53
C GLU A 711 9.25 -4.28 -29.81
N LYS A 712 10.15 -3.67 -29.06
CA LYS A 712 11.59 -3.90 -29.20
C LYS A 712 11.97 -5.34 -28.83
N GLU A 713 11.44 -5.89 -27.72
CA GLU A 713 11.76 -7.27 -27.35
C GLU A 713 11.18 -8.26 -28.37
N LEU A 714 10.02 -7.97 -28.95
CA LEU A 714 9.45 -8.77 -30.04
C LEU A 714 10.37 -8.75 -31.29
N SER A 715 10.83 -7.57 -31.65
CA SER A 715 11.73 -7.40 -32.79
C SER A 715 13.04 -8.16 -32.58
N HIS A 716 13.62 -8.08 -31.40
CA HIS A 716 14.82 -8.83 -31.05
C HIS A 716 14.58 -10.33 -31.18
N PHE A 717 13.44 -10.81 -30.66
CA PHE A 717 13.10 -12.24 -30.72
C PHE A 717 12.97 -12.72 -32.16
N LYS A 718 12.26 -11.97 -33.01
CA LYS A 718 12.11 -12.30 -34.43
C LYS A 718 13.47 -12.43 -35.13
N HIS A 719 14.32 -11.41 -34.91
CA HIS A 719 15.65 -11.36 -35.54
C HIS A 719 16.50 -12.55 -35.08
N LYS A 720 16.52 -12.84 -33.79
CA LYS A 720 17.28 -13.96 -33.23
C LYS A 720 16.77 -15.29 -33.74
N LEU A 721 15.46 -15.45 -33.83
CA LEU A 721 14.85 -16.67 -34.36
C LEU A 721 15.23 -16.88 -35.85
N ASP A 722 15.15 -15.84 -36.66
CA ASP A 722 15.53 -15.89 -38.07
C ASP A 722 17.01 -16.29 -38.23
N SER A 723 17.88 -15.69 -37.40
CA SER A 723 19.31 -16.00 -37.39
C SER A 723 19.55 -17.48 -37.07
N LEU A 724 18.84 -18.01 -36.08
CA LEU A 724 18.98 -19.41 -35.68
C LEU A 724 18.48 -20.34 -36.78
N LYS A 725 17.37 -19.98 -37.44
CA LYS A 725 16.80 -20.78 -38.53
C LYS A 725 17.75 -20.87 -39.74
N ASN A 726 18.52 -19.83 -40.02
CA ASN A 726 19.42 -19.75 -41.14
C ASN A 726 20.81 -20.31 -40.83
N ASN A 727 20.95 -21.03 -39.72
CA ASN A 727 22.23 -21.60 -39.25
C ASN A 727 23.33 -20.55 -39.08
N ASN A 728 22.95 -19.29 -39.04
CA ASN A 728 23.87 -18.25 -38.61
C ASN A 728 24.03 -18.45 -37.08
N GLN A 729 25.17 -18.96 -36.69
CA GLN A 729 25.46 -19.01 -35.25
C GLN A 729 25.24 -17.59 -34.69
N VAL A 730 24.22 -17.45 -33.85
CA VAL A 730 24.14 -16.25 -33.00
C VAL A 730 25.41 -16.34 -32.16
N LYS A 731 26.41 -15.59 -32.55
CA LYS A 731 27.60 -15.47 -31.73
C LYS A 731 27.14 -14.97 -30.35
N GLU A 732 27.31 -15.85 -29.35
CA GLU A 732 27.26 -15.36 -27.97
C GLU A 732 28.02 -14.03 -27.97
N VAL A 733 27.39 -12.97 -27.53
CA VAL A 733 28.07 -11.68 -27.40
C VAL A 733 29.39 -11.97 -26.70
N ALA A 734 30.50 -11.72 -27.40
CA ALA A 734 31.81 -12.02 -26.87
C ALA A 734 31.99 -11.19 -25.58
N ILE A 735 31.97 -11.87 -24.46
CA ILE A 735 32.13 -11.19 -23.15
C ILE A 735 33.60 -10.82 -23.03
N THR A 736 33.88 -9.51 -23.12
CA THR A 736 35.24 -8.99 -22.99
C THR A 736 35.60 -8.87 -21.50
N PRO A 737 36.78 -9.41 -21.09
CA PRO A 737 37.22 -9.22 -19.71
C PRO A 737 37.31 -7.74 -19.35
N LEU A 738 36.81 -7.42 -18.16
CA LEU A 738 36.88 -6.05 -17.62
C LEU A 738 38.32 -5.76 -17.22
N LYS A 739 38.72 -4.50 -17.36
CA LYS A 739 40.10 -4.08 -17.04
C LYS A 739 40.14 -3.35 -15.69
N ASN A 740 41.19 -3.63 -14.92
CA ASN A 740 41.42 -2.96 -13.66
C ASN A 740 41.69 -1.47 -13.85
N ALA A 741 40.99 -0.63 -13.11
CA ALA A 741 41.32 0.79 -13.02
C ALA A 741 42.49 0.99 -12.09
N SER A 742 43.25 2.09 -12.26
CA SER A 742 44.31 2.45 -11.36
C SER A 742 43.78 3.04 -10.06
N VAL A 743 44.06 2.40 -8.94
CA VAL A 743 43.48 2.77 -7.64
C VAL A 743 44.55 2.68 -6.56
N LYS A 744 44.62 3.69 -5.69
CA LYS A 744 45.45 3.68 -4.50
C LYS A 744 44.58 3.53 -3.26
N LEU A 745 44.73 2.43 -2.54
CA LEU A 745 43.98 2.19 -1.31
C LEU A 745 44.66 2.90 -0.13
N GLN A 746 43.85 3.42 0.80
CA GLN A 746 44.34 3.91 2.09
C GLN A 746 44.12 2.83 3.15
N GLY A 747 45.17 2.51 3.89
CA GLY A 747 45.15 1.48 4.91
C GLY A 747 45.87 0.21 4.47
N ASP A 748 45.91 -0.74 5.38
CA ASP A 748 46.63 -2.00 5.18
C ASP A 748 45.68 -3.05 4.62
N TYR A 749 45.53 -3.05 3.28
CA TYR A 749 44.70 -3.99 2.56
C TYR A 749 45.54 -4.82 1.60
N SER A 750 45.15 -6.08 1.42
CA SER A 750 45.72 -6.98 0.43
C SER A 750 44.77 -7.12 -0.76
N TRP A 751 45.33 -7.34 -1.94
CA TRP A 751 44.62 -7.60 -3.17
C TRP A 751 44.52 -9.11 -3.42
N TYR A 752 43.48 -9.56 -4.06
CA TYR A 752 43.41 -10.90 -4.63
C TYR A 752 43.01 -10.75 -6.10
N THR A 753 43.43 -11.68 -6.93
CA THR A 753 43.11 -11.71 -8.35
C THR A 753 41.96 -12.73 -8.54
N ILE A 754 40.87 -12.32 -9.23
CA ILE A 754 39.76 -13.22 -9.47
C ILE A 754 40.21 -14.30 -10.46
N ASP A 755 40.34 -15.51 -9.95
CA ASP A 755 40.57 -16.75 -10.69
C ASP A 755 40.04 -17.89 -9.84
N SER A 756 40.14 -19.12 -10.38
CA SER A 756 39.77 -20.30 -9.60
C SER A 756 40.72 -20.43 -8.39
N LEU A 757 40.15 -20.71 -7.22
CA LEU A 757 40.85 -20.82 -5.94
C LEU A 757 41.24 -19.47 -5.31
N ALA A 758 40.79 -18.34 -5.89
CA ALA A 758 41.01 -17.02 -5.27
C ALA A 758 40.32 -16.95 -3.90
N GLN A 759 40.99 -16.38 -2.92
CA GLN A 759 40.54 -16.25 -1.54
C GLN A 759 40.17 -14.80 -1.26
N PRO A 760 38.88 -14.47 -1.19
CA PRO A 760 38.45 -13.07 -1.03
C PRO A 760 38.53 -12.53 0.39
N PHE A 761 38.79 -13.39 1.39
CA PHE A 761 38.83 -12.97 2.80
C PHE A 761 40.16 -13.33 3.43
N VAL A 762 40.62 -12.48 4.36
CA VAL A 762 41.87 -12.67 5.09
C VAL A 762 41.70 -13.72 6.20
N ASP A 763 40.57 -13.71 6.85
CA ASP A 763 40.29 -14.46 8.08
C ASP A 763 39.33 -15.63 7.92
N THR A 764 38.99 -15.98 6.70
CA THR A 764 38.03 -17.07 6.42
C THR A 764 38.47 -17.85 5.18
N LEU A 765 38.64 -19.15 5.33
CA LEU A 765 39.12 -20.03 4.26
C LEU A 765 37.96 -20.44 3.36
N VAL A 766 37.65 -19.58 2.40
CA VAL A 766 36.71 -19.86 1.31
C VAL A 766 37.38 -19.46 0.02
N SER A 767 37.13 -20.22 -1.05
CA SER A 767 37.76 -19.98 -2.35
C SER A 767 36.72 -19.92 -3.45
N ILE A 768 36.98 -19.08 -4.43
CA ILE A 768 36.13 -18.96 -5.63
C ILE A 768 36.29 -20.23 -6.46
N LYS A 769 35.21 -20.92 -6.76
CA LYS A 769 35.18 -22.12 -7.60
C LYS A 769 34.90 -21.77 -9.06
N ALA A 770 34.00 -20.83 -9.29
CA ALA A 770 33.61 -20.41 -10.64
C ALA A 770 33.25 -18.93 -10.63
N TYR A 771 33.46 -18.27 -11.74
CA TYR A 771 33.21 -16.83 -11.87
C TYR A 771 32.80 -16.48 -13.31
N SER A 772 32.05 -15.41 -13.49
CA SER A 772 31.66 -14.91 -14.79
C SER A 772 32.90 -14.43 -15.58
N LYS A 773 32.94 -14.74 -16.86
CA LYS A 773 34.12 -14.59 -17.73
C LYS A 773 34.71 -13.18 -17.70
N GLU A 774 33.85 -12.13 -17.65
CA GLU A 774 34.30 -10.75 -17.64
C GLU A 774 35.08 -10.37 -16.36
N LEU A 775 34.95 -11.14 -15.31
CA LEU A 775 35.61 -10.85 -14.02
C LEU A 775 37.04 -11.38 -13.97
N LYS A 776 37.42 -12.23 -14.94
CA LYS A 776 38.76 -12.85 -14.93
C LYS A 776 39.87 -11.80 -14.84
N GLY A 777 40.74 -11.94 -13.87
CA GLY A 777 41.87 -11.05 -13.70
C GLY A 777 41.62 -9.74 -13.01
N LEU A 778 40.37 -9.47 -12.60
CA LEU A 778 40.12 -8.31 -11.80
C LEU A 778 40.75 -8.47 -10.42
N LYS A 779 41.23 -7.36 -9.88
CA LYS A 779 41.84 -7.33 -8.54
C LYS A 779 40.82 -6.85 -7.53
N GLY A 780 40.34 -7.77 -6.71
CA GLY A 780 39.47 -7.49 -5.58
C GLY A 780 40.29 -7.16 -4.34
N VAL A 781 39.63 -6.59 -3.34
CA VAL A 781 40.25 -6.25 -2.06
C VAL A 781 39.85 -7.32 -1.04
N GLN A 782 40.86 -7.94 -0.41
CA GLN A 782 40.61 -8.92 0.67
C GLN A 782 40.05 -8.19 1.88
N MET A 783 38.89 -8.67 2.36
CA MET A 783 38.22 -8.11 3.53
C MET A 783 38.36 -9.09 4.70
N LYS A 784 38.08 -8.59 5.89
CA LYS A 784 37.99 -9.43 7.09
C LYS A 784 36.55 -9.76 7.35
N TRP A 785 36.18 -11.03 7.23
CA TRP A 785 34.83 -11.54 7.41
C TRP A 785 34.21 -11.09 8.74
N ALA A 786 34.92 -11.33 9.83
CA ALA A 786 34.46 -10.97 11.17
C ALA A 786 34.29 -9.45 11.33
N SER A 787 35.18 -8.67 10.74
CA SER A 787 35.10 -7.20 10.80
C SER A 787 33.88 -6.68 10.01
N GLN A 788 33.60 -7.28 8.86
CA GLN A 788 32.42 -6.87 8.06
C GLN A 788 31.10 -7.13 8.80
N ILE A 789 31.03 -8.26 9.52
CA ILE A 789 29.82 -8.56 10.31
C ILE A 789 29.64 -7.52 11.42
N LYS A 790 30.73 -7.18 12.12
CA LYS A 790 30.68 -6.31 13.28
C LYS A 790 30.60 -4.82 12.91
N ASN A 791 31.39 -4.38 11.94
CA ASN A 791 31.65 -2.97 11.67
C ASN A 791 31.27 -2.52 10.27
N GLY A 792 30.80 -3.44 9.41
CA GLY A 792 30.55 -3.15 8.00
C GLY A 792 31.85 -2.97 7.22
N THR A 793 31.76 -2.28 6.09
CA THR A 793 32.92 -1.99 5.23
C THR A 793 33.10 -0.49 5.13
N SER A 794 34.31 -0.04 5.36
CA SER A 794 34.72 1.35 5.12
C SER A 794 36.09 1.32 4.40
N LEU A 795 36.05 1.48 3.07
CA LEU A 795 37.22 1.36 2.21
C LEU A 795 37.47 2.70 1.54
N THR A 796 38.55 3.36 1.94
CA THR A 796 38.97 4.65 1.37
C THR A 796 40.03 4.43 0.29
N PHE A 797 39.85 5.10 -0.84
CA PHE A 797 40.71 4.95 -2.00
C PHE A 797 40.76 6.25 -2.81
N THR A 798 41.80 6.39 -3.57
CA THR A 798 42.03 7.54 -4.46
C THR A 798 42.15 7.07 -5.90
N VAL A 799 41.43 7.74 -6.81
CA VAL A 799 41.41 7.45 -8.24
C VAL A 799 41.55 8.73 -9.04
N GLN A 800 42.25 8.65 -10.18
CA GLN A 800 42.47 9.79 -11.07
C GLN A 800 41.31 10.02 -12.03
N LYS A 801 40.51 8.98 -12.30
CA LYS A 801 39.35 9.03 -13.20
C LYS A 801 38.15 8.43 -12.48
N PRO A 802 36.93 8.76 -12.88
CA PRO A 802 35.74 8.13 -12.31
C PRO A 802 35.78 6.60 -12.46
N VAL A 803 35.33 5.89 -11.45
CA VAL A 803 35.34 4.41 -11.42
C VAL A 803 34.00 3.85 -10.97
N LYS A 804 33.80 2.57 -11.30
CA LYS A 804 32.79 1.72 -10.68
C LYS A 804 33.50 0.72 -9.78
N VAL A 805 33.01 0.60 -8.55
CA VAL A 805 33.44 -0.48 -7.64
C VAL A 805 32.42 -1.61 -7.76
N LEU A 806 32.92 -2.80 -8.08
CA LEU A 806 32.06 -3.99 -8.19
C LEU A 806 31.96 -4.65 -6.82
N VAL A 807 30.75 -4.80 -6.31
CA VAL A 807 30.49 -5.39 -4.99
C VAL A 807 29.60 -6.61 -5.17
N GLY A 808 30.03 -7.75 -4.61
CA GLY A 808 29.30 -8.99 -4.64
C GLY A 808 28.46 -9.17 -3.39
N PHE A 809 27.17 -9.33 -3.58
CA PHE A 809 26.19 -9.54 -2.50
C PHE A 809 25.72 -10.99 -2.53
N PHE A 810 25.75 -11.62 -1.38
CA PHE A 810 25.20 -12.96 -1.20
C PHE A 810 23.68 -12.89 -1.06
N GLN A 811 22.97 -13.83 -1.69
CA GLN A 811 21.53 -13.96 -1.54
C GLN A 811 21.27 -15.07 -0.53
N PRO A 812 21.12 -14.75 0.76
CA PRO A 812 20.90 -15.79 1.75
C PRO A 812 19.54 -16.46 1.53
N GLN A 813 19.46 -17.73 1.86
CA GLN A 813 18.17 -18.41 1.87
C GLN A 813 17.28 -17.72 2.90
N ARG A 814 16.09 -17.36 2.49
CA ARG A 814 15.11 -16.74 3.39
C ARG A 814 14.63 -17.80 4.38
N ALA A 815 15.19 -17.77 5.60
CA ALA A 815 14.50 -18.37 6.72
C ALA A 815 13.47 -17.34 7.16
N ALA A 816 12.22 -17.74 7.22
CA ALA A 816 11.08 -16.88 7.50
C ALA A 816 11.37 -15.83 8.58
N PHE A 817 11.46 -14.58 8.17
CA PHE A 817 11.52 -13.41 9.06
C PHE A 817 12.70 -13.37 10.03
N LYS A 818 13.62 -14.34 9.96
CA LYS A 818 14.89 -14.23 10.66
C LYS A 818 15.89 -13.66 9.66
N ARG A 819 16.24 -12.42 9.86
CA ARG A 819 17.28 -11.75 9.06
C ARG A 819 18.60 -12.45 9.34
N ASP A 820 19.20 -12.99 8.30
CA ASP A 820 20.56 -13.52 8.42
C ASP A 820 21.52 -12.33 8.42
N THR A 821 21.99 -11.97 9.59
CA THR A 821 22.87 -10.81 9.78
C THR A 821 24.30 -11.11 9.35
N THR A 822 24.60 -12.35 8.94
CA THR A 822 25.93 -12.69 8.43
C THR A 822 26.23 -11.96 7.12
N PHE A 823 25.24 -11.93 6.21
CA PHE A 823 25.44 -11.40 4.86
C PHE A 823 24.86 -10.00 4.72
N LEU A 824 25.58 -9.14 4.03
CA LEU A 824 25.14 -7.79 3.77
C LEU A 824 23.90 -7.81 2.88
N LYS A 825 22.88 -7.08 3.27
CA LYS A 825 21.66 -6.91 2.49
C LYS A 825 22.00 -6.11 1.22
N ALA A 826 21.57 -6.60 0.07
CA ALA A 826 21.77 -5.90 -1.20
C ALA A 826 20.99 -4.58 -1.20
N PRO A 827 21.47 -3.56 -1.91
CA PRO A 827 20.73 -2.28 -1.98
C PRO A 827 19.36 -2.50 -2.59
N GLU A 828 18.35 -1.93 -1.96
CA GLU A 828 16.97 -2.03 -2.41
C GLU A 828 16.46 -0.68 -2.91
N LEU A 829 15.60 -0.72 -3.89
CA LEU A 829 14.98 0.49 -4.44
C LEU A 829 14.12 1.19 -3.40
N GLU A 830 13.47 0.39 -2.57
CA GLU A 830 12.50 0.88 -1.59
C GLU A 830 13.14 1.68 -0.45
N THR A 831 14.15 1.08 0.18
CA THR A 831 14.75 1.66 1.38
C THR A 831 16.00 2.47 1.08
N ASN A 832 16.47 2.44 -0.15
CA ASN A 832 17.67 3.14 -0.56
C ASN A 832 17.42 3.77 -1.94
N ALA A 833 16.51 4.73 -1.97
CA ALA A 833 16.08 5.36 -3.22
C ALA A 833 17.24 6.05 -3.94
N SER A 834 18.23 6.57 -3.22
CA SER A 834 19.41 7.18 -3.84
C SER A 834 20.24 6.16 -4.62
N ALA A 835 20.13 4.87 -4.29
CA ALA A 835 20.83 3.82 -5.02
C ALA A 835 20.40 3.77 -6.49
N ASN A 836 19.15 4.18 -6.79
CA ASN A 836 18.67 4.27 -8.17
C ASN A 836 19.48 5.26 -8.99
N ASP A 837 19.79 6.41 -8.40
CA ASP A 837 20.49 7.49 -9.10
C ASP A 837 21.92 7.07 -9.48
N TYR A 838 22.51 6.19 -8.68
CA TYR A 838 23.85 5.68 -8.91
C TYR A 838 23.87 4.26 -9.50
N GLY A 839 22.70 3.68 -9.72
CA GLY A 839 22.58 2.34 -10.28
C GLY A 839 22.96 1.22 -9.32
N GLN A 840 23.11 1.51 -8.05
CA GLN A 840 23.57 0.54 -7.04
C GLN A 840 22.55 -0.57 -6.82
N ALA A 841 21.29 -0.24 -6.88
CA ALA A 841 20.21 -1.19 -6.58
C ALA A 841 19.98 -2.20 -7.69
N GLU A 842 20.49 -1.96 -8.88
CA GLU A 842 20.34 -2.86 -10.00
C GLU A 842 21.41 -3.94 -9.99
N THR A 843 20.98 -5.20 -10.08
CA THR A 843 21.93 -6.30 -10.27
C THR A 843 22.55 -6.18 -11.65
N LYS A 844 23.86 -6.11 -11.71
CA LYS A 844 24.61 -6.02 -12.98
C LYS A 844 24.89 -7.39 -13.54
N ILE A 845 25.42 -8.30 -12.72
CA ILE A 845 25.66 -9.69 -13.13
C ILE A 845 25.03 -10.58 -12.06
N ALA A 846 23.95 -11.27 -12.45
CA ALA A 846 23.30 -12.22 -11.55
C ALA A 846 24.06 -13.56 -11.59
N ASN A 847 24.06 -14.28 -10.47
CA ASN A 847 24.67 -15.60 -10.35
C ASN A 847 26.09 -15.62 -10.92
N ALA A 848 26.89 -14.67 -10.45
CA ALA A 848 28.17 -14.31 -11.06
C ALA A 848 29.36 -15.08 -10.54
N ILE A 849 29.31 -15.57 -9.29
CA ILE A 849 30.43 -16.23 -8.63
C ILE A 849 29.88 -17.38 -7.78
N VAL A 850 30.59 -18.51 -7.78
CA VAL A 850 30.31 -19.65 -6.91
C VAL A 850 31.43 -19.79 -5.90
N ILE A 851 31.07 -19.75 -4.62
CA ILE A 851 31.94 -20.09 -3.50
C ILE A 851 31.24 -21.26 -2.78
N PRO A 852 31.87 -22.46 -2.78
CA PRO A 852 31.18 -23.64 -2.21
C PRO A 852 30.73 -23.43 -0.77
N GLY A 853 29.51 -23.84 -0.47
CA GLY A 853 28.91 -23.70 0.86
C GLY A 853 28.35 -22.33 1.18
N LEU A 854 28.47 -21.34 0.27
CA LEU A 854 27.94 -20.02 0.47
C LEU A 854 26.76 -19.75 -0.48
N PRO A 855 25.86 -18.81 -0.12
CA PRO A 855 24.71 -18.50 -0.98
C PRO A 855 25.09 -17.94 -2.34
N GLN A 856 24.14 -17.91 -3.23
CA GLN A 856 24.26 -17.34 -4.57
C GLN A 856 24.79 -15.91 -4.50
N LEU A 857 25.66 -15.52 -5.43
CA LEU A 857 26.30 -14.21 -5.38
C LEU A 857 25.95 -13.38 -6.63
N HIS A 858 25.50 -12.15 -6.40
CA HIS A 858 25.11 -11.19 -7.43
C HIS A 858 25.95 -9.93 -7.33
N ILE A 859 26.31 -9.36 -8.48
CA ILE A 859 27.18 -8.18 -8.54
C ILE A 859 26.36 -6.91 -8.77
N HIS A 860 26.61 -5.92 -7.91
CA HIS A 860 26.13 -4.54 -8.04
C HIS A 860 27.35 -3.63 -8.26
N SER A 861 27.11 -2.41 -8.73
CA SER A 861 28.21 -1.44 -8.94
C SER A 861 27.92 -0.13 -8.21
N TYR A 862 29.01 0.50 -7.74
CA TYR A 862 28.96 1.78 -7.03
C TYR A 862 29.80 2.79 -7.82
N ASP A 863 29.21 3.90 -8.22
CA ASP A 863 29.88 4.93 -9.03
C ASP A 863 30.57 5.95 -8.14
N PHE A 864 31.84 6.24 -8.45
CA PHE A 864 32.63 7.25 -7.75
C PHE A 864 33.33 8.17 -8.73
N LYS A 865 33.40 9.44 -8.36
CA LYS A 865 34.11 10.47 -9.14
C LYS A 865 35.62 10.39 -8.86
N ALA A 866 36.42 11.02 -9.73
CA ALA A 866 37.86 11.18 -9.47
C ALA A 866 38.10 11.86 -8.13
N GLY A 867 39.20 11.49 -7.46
CA GLY A 867 39.53 12.00 -6.15
C GLY A 867 39.59 10.92 -5.09
N THR A 868 39.61 11.32 -3.85
CA THR A 868 39.60 10.42 -2.70
C THR A 868 38.15 10.17 -2.28
N ASN A 869 37.77 8.89 -2.23
CA ASN A 869 36.40 8.42 -1.97
C ASN A 869 36.43 7.34 -0.89
N THR A 870 35.31 7.13 -0.25
CA THR A 870 35.12 6.02 0.71
C THR A 870 33.89 5.23 0.32
N LEU A 871 34.06 3.92 0.09
CA LEU A 871 32.98 2.99 -0.05
C LEU A 871 32.54 2.57 1.35
N LYS A 872 31.33 2.98 1.74
CA LYS A 872 30.74 2.60 3.02
C LYS A 872 29.61 1.62 2.79
N LEU A 873 29.70 0.45 3.40
CA LEU A 873 28.65 -0.57 3.37
C LEU A 873 28.26 -0.90 4.81
N ALA A 874 27.00 -1.19 5.01
CA ALA A 874 26.45 -1.58 6.30
C ALA A 874 27.06 -2.92 6.78
N ASN A 875 26.69 -3.32 8.00
CA ASN A 875 27.20 -4.56 8.60
C ASN A 875 26.76 -5.77 7.78
N GLY A 876 27.69 -6.69 7.57
CA GLY A 876 27.47 -7.91 6.82
C GLY A 876 28.55 -8.19 5.79
N VAL A 877 28.69 -9.46 5.45
CA VAL A 877 29.74 -9.92 4.54
C VAL A 877 29.36 -9.62 3.08
N ALA A 878 30.29 -9.06 2.34
CA ALA A 878 30.20 -8.82 0.90
C ALA A 878 31.60 -8.95 0.30
N LEU A 879 31.68 -9.21 -1.02
CA LEU A 879 32.94 -9.24 -1.75
C LEU A 879 33.22 -7.89 -2.40
N ILE A 880 34.44 -7.41 -2.30
CA ILE A 880 34.92 -6.27 -3.09
C ILE A 880 35.71 -6.86 -4.26
N LEU A 881 35.07 -6.84 -5.44
CA LEU A 881 35.52 -7.59 -6.61
C LEU A 881 36.49 -6.83 -7.51
N GLY A 882 36.51 -5.51 -7.39
CA GLY A 882 37.41 -4.72 -8.17
C GLY A 882 36.94 -3.33 -8.52
N PHE A 883 37.81 -2.61 -9.17
CA PHE A 883 37.59 -1.24 -9.63
C PHE A 883 37.75 -1.22 -11.15
N ILE A 884 36.76 -0.71 -11.86
CA ILE A 884 36.79 -0.60 -13.31
C ILE A 884 36.50 0.87 -13.69
N ASP A 885 36.87 1.25 -14.91
CA ASP A 885 36.58 2.59 -15.43
C ASP A 885 35.05 2.79 -15.43
N ALA A 886 34.62 3.96 -15.05
CA ALA A 886 33.18 4.28 -15.01
C ALA A 886 32.50 4.11 -16.36
N GLU A 887 33.25 4.30 -17.46
CA GLU A 887 32.73 4.16 -18.81
C GLU A 887 32.89 2.74 -19.38
N ALA A 888 33.48 1.82 -18.61
CA ALA A 888 33.65 0.43 -19.07
C ALA A 888 32.28 -0.20 -19.36
N PRO A 889 32.15 -0.92 -20.49
CA PRO A 889 30.86 -1.55 -20.82
C PRO A 889 30.60 -2.73 -19.87
N LEU A 890 29.73 -2.51 -18.92
CA LEU A 890 29.26 -3.53 -17.97
C LEU A 890 27.88 -3.98 -18.39
N GLN A 891 27.80 -5.10 -19.11
CA GLN A 891 26.53 -5.62 -19.62
C GLN A 891 25.74 -6.32 -18.50
N MET A 892 24.49 -5.96 -18.38
CA MET A 892 23.58 -6.61 -17.42
C MET A 892 23.16 -7.97 -17.96
N HIS A 893 23.43 -9.04 -17.21
CA HIS A 893 23.06 -10.39 -17.60
C HIS A 893 23.09 -11.36 -16.43
N ASP A 894 22.64 -12.57 -16.67
CA ASP A 894 22.72 -13.68 -15.70
C ASP A 894 23.84 -14.63 -16.17
N ALA A 895 24.88 -14.76 -15.37
CA ALA A 895 25.99 -15.67 -15.69
C ALA A 895 25.61 -17.15 -15.49
N GLY A 896 24.52 -17.43 -14.79
CA GLY A 896 24.00 -18.78 -14.66
C GLY A 896 24.89 -19.74 -13.83
N LEU A 897 25.73 -19.21 -12.97
CA LEU A 897 26.68 -20.05 -12.21
C LEU A 897 26.07 -20.46 -10.86
N TYR A 898 25.94 -21.75 -10.65
CA TYR A 898 25.41 -22.34 -9.43
C TYR A 898 26.37 -23.42 -8.93
N GLU A 899 26.36 -23.66 -7.64
CA GLU A 899 27.18 -24.73 -7.05
C GLU A 899 26.81 -26.10 -7.65
N SER A 900 25.53 -26.29 -8.00
CA SER A 900 25.01 -27.50 -8.63
C SER A 900 25.37 -27.61 -10.12
N GLY A 901 26.00 -26.58 -10.71
CA GLY A 901 26.38 -26.54 -12.12
C GLY A 901 25.81 -25.35 -12.86
N ASN A 902 26.35 -25.07 -14.02
CA ASN A 902 25.91 -23.92 -14.82
C ASN A 902 24.53 -24.15 -15.38
N ARG A 903 23.69 -23.12 -15.32
CA ARG A 903 22.34 -23.16 -15.90
C ARG A 903 22.29 -22.31 -17.16
N LYS A 904 21.76 -22.90 -18.22
CA LYS A 904 21.58 -22.22 -19.49
C LYS A 904 20.46 -21.18 -19.34
N GLN A 905 20.69 -19.97 -19.83
CA GLN A 905 19.71 -18.90 -19.83
C GLN A 905 19.27 -18.61 -21.27
N VAL A 906 18.05 -18.11 -21.44
CA VAL A 906 17.47 -17.84 -22.75
C VAL A 906 16.93 -16.42 -22.89
N ASP A 907 17.12 -15.58 -21.88
CA ASP A 907 16.66 -14.18 -21.90
C ASP A 907 17.36 -13.35 -22.98
N TRP A 908 18.56 -13.77 -23.42
CA TRP A 908 19.28 -13.11 -24.52
C TRP A 908 18.46 -13.06 -25.82
N LEU A 909 17.48 -13.95 -25.98
CA LEU A 909 16.62 -13.96 -27.15
C LEU A 909 15.83 -12.63 -27.31
N PHE A 910 15.65 -11.92 -26.22
CA PHE A 910 14.82 -10.71 -26.16
C PHE A 910 15.64 -9.41 -26.00
N GLU A 911 16.98 -9.51 -25.99
CA GLU A 911 17.88 -8.40 -25.69
C GLU A 911 18.77 -7.94 -26.85
#